data_0ebd525e89b569ad84f6b56a5275ba8d
#
_entry.id   0ebd525e89b569ad84f6b56a5275ba8d
#
_cell.length_a   1.000
_cell.length_b   1.000
_cell.length_c   1.000
_cell.angle_alpha   90.00
_cell.angle_beta   90.00
_cell.angle_gamma   90.00
#
_symmetry.space_group_name_H-M   'P 1'
#
loop_
_entity.id
_entity.type
_entity.pdbx_description
1 polymer ?
#
loop_
_entity_poly.entity_id
_entity_poly.type
_entity_poly.pdbx_seq_one_letter_code
_entity_poly.pdbx_strand_id
1 'polypeptide(L)'
;PEPIAPENSGSPSSLGGKPAPMPELKHVDPPQSSVDDNMSIGTADKPRAMPDVQFDDGASDNLRNALNSAADTIETQQGGRDGLFDTARDKFEGKYAHDFHMCHVQLANNSANVVAMLRYGAKLVDYIKECAHVENENRKKAREWENRNGLQQTWDGVVLNKHRPDYAPNPSKPAEPGSAPQRDVNAGAPDASGGTSSAIPENLDGYNTACVSYDNEAGLKHTDITNALNTYTSSCHHGSLDISETINSMAGWLQQSNQVNTWVSGVAQDFRDAGSGTGNIKTVSNAYLDQRMQERGTGAPQVQKIEVHPAQVTGEIPTSGFANDPVNVATGNFIEPETDLSFPGTFARNLNLKRMYNSLAVTNSQDIPSGVFGIGWFSTLDQRLEFDADKASWFTADGRVLTFAREGEGFARASGEAWWLTKAEPGSDAYARVEALQRETQQQLKSSRGLDESAVQAFTQEPFYWIVMNNAHESFGFSASGDWVSATDGHPSNTVVAFRDAQGQVTDLVHPESQRGIRVDYEELVQSTEAPEYRPISAYTYNTAGVEADTPLMATEYSYEGEHLTSVTTNAGVRSYTHTDAGLIREVINANGTVEVTNTYDELGRVVHQLTEYGREVSYTYTPSLVTIVADAETGDNSNLWTSDSKGRLIGITATDGSRQTMRYDSFGNRVGITERDGSRTARVFDNRGRLKRERTPEGTDYTYGWDEHDRITGVSVRDARDPRNLGTPMTVSYEYADSVNPNPSAVIDADGAQTLYDWDDRGLLTRVTDPTGVSTTFEYDAYGDLVLVTNGAGNTTTLIRDDHGRVIGVIDPLGRCGTATYNSSGALASIENADGARWTFAYPEFVVESLPSLVRNSTNTSGGCGNLPISVTDPYGATI
;
A
#
# COMPACT_ATOMS: atom_id res chain seq x y z
N PRO A 1 25.75 -15.64 4.02
CA PRO A 1 25.70 -14.28 3.59
C PRO A 1 25.09 -13.45 4.72
N GLU A 2 25.94 -12.62 5.30
CA GLU A 2 25.53 -11.71 6.37
C GLU A 2 24.49 -10.71 5.86
N PRO A 3 23.56 -10.26 6.69
CA PRO A 3 22.63 -9.20 6.32
C PRO A 3 23.43 -7.95 5.93
N ILE A 4 22.94 -7.21 4.95
CA ILE A 4 23.49 -5.90 4.58
C ILE A 4 23.20 -4.99 5.78
N ALA A 5 24.21 -4.71 6.60
CA ALA A 5 24.10 -3.69 7.62
C ALA A 5 23.98 -2.31 6.94
N PRO A 6 23.21 -1.35 7.48
CA PRO A 6 23.28 0.02 7.02
C PRO A 6 24.74 0.49 7.09
N GLU A 7 25.21 1.19 6.06
CA GLU A 7 26.57 1.72 6.04
C GLU A 7 26.79 2.59 7.28
N ASN A 8 27.64 2.09 8.19
CA ASN A 8 28.19 2.89 9.28
C ASN A 8 29.17 3.91 8.68
N SER A 9 28.75 5.15 8.61
CA SER A 9 29.69 6.25 8.41
C SER A 9 30.61 6.34 9.62
N GLY A 10 31.88 5.96 9.44
CA GLY A 10 33.07 6.28 10.22
C GLY A 10 33.00 6.17 11.73
N SER A 11 33.81 5.29 12.30
CA SER A 11 34.11 5.21 13.73
C SER A 11 34.70 6.54 14.23
N PRO A 12 34.21 7.15 15.32
CA PRO A 12 34.82 8.35 15.88
C PRO A 12 36.13 8.00 16.63
N SER A 13 37.16 8.73 16.33
CA SER A 13 38.42 8.68 17.10
C SER A 13 38.21 9.28 18.49
N SER A 14 38.63 8.54 19.51
CA SER A 14 38.51 8.82 20.94
C SER A 14 39.23 10.09 21.40
N LEU A 15 38.46 11.05 21.97
CA LEU A 15 39.00 12.04 22.89
C LEU A 15 37.93 12.34 24.01
N GLY A 16 38.30 12.02 25.26
CA GLY A 16 37.50 12.27 26.44
C GLY A 16 36.67 11.05 26.90
N GLY A 17 36.76 10.71 28.21
CA GLY A 17 36.27 9.49 28.86
C GLY A 17 35.07 8.84 28.22
N LYS A 18 35.27 7.68 27.58
CA LYS A 18 34.21 6.94 26.92
C LYS A 18 33.06 6.68 27.91
N PRO A 19 31.83 7.09 27.61
CA PRO A 19 30.68 6.46 28.27
C PRO A 19 30.78 4.96 28.10
N ALA A 20 30.34 4.20 29.11
CA ALA A 20 30.27 2.74 29.00
C ALA A 20 29.50 2.40 27.71
N PRO A 21 30.03 1.51 26.85
CA PRO A 21 29.35 1.16 25.62
C PRO A 21 27.95 0.63 25.95
N MET A 22 26.93 1.09 25.22
CA MET A 22 25.62 0.47 25.28
C MET A 22 25.74 -1.04 25.06
N PRO A 23 24.89 -1.85 25.72
CA PRO A 23 24.84 -3.28 25.43
C PRO A 23 24.57 -3.47 23.94
N GLU A 24 25.13 -4.53 23.34
CA GLU A 24 24.89 -4.85 21.94
C GLU A 24 23.40 -5.06 21.69
N LEU A 25 22.81 -4.14 20.92
CA LEU A 25 21.41 -4.21 20.55
C LEU A 25 21.25 -5.14 19.37
N LYS A 26 20.77 -6.36 19.63
CA LYS A 26 20.58 -7.39 18.61
C LYS A 26 19.33 -7.09 17.79
N HIS A 27 19.48 -7.05 16.49
CA HIS A 27 18.35 -7.06 15.56
C HIS A 27 17.62 -8.41 15.67
N VAL A 28 16.30 -8.39 15.77
CA VAL A 28 15.45 -9.57 15.86
C VAL A 28 14.80 -9.80 14.50
N ASP A 29 15.04 -10.97 13.92
CA ASP A 29 14.33 -11.41 12.73
C ASP A 29 12.91 -11.88 13.10
N PRO A 30 11.91 -11.77 12.20
CA PRO A 30 10.60 -12.36 12.38
C PRO A 30 10.70 -13.85 12.73
N PRO A 31 9.81 -14.38 13.58
CA PRO A 31 9.91 -15.75 14.07
C PRO A 31 9.89 -16.74 12.93
N GLN A 32 10.78 -17.71 12.95
CA GLN A 32 10.91 -18.75 11.91
C GLN A 32 9.85 -19.85 11.97
N SER A 33 8.90 -19.80 12.82
CA SER A 33 7.70 -20.57 13.08
C SER A 33 7.63 -21.06 14.52
N SER A 34 6.58 -20.71 15.19
CA SER A 34 6.12 -21.37 16.40
C SER A 34 4.79 -22.09 16.13
N VAL A 35 4.59 -22.51 14.89
CA VAL A 35 3.41 -23.30 14.54
C VAL A 35 3.64 -24.70 15.05
N ASP A 36 2.75 -25.20 15.91
CA ASP A 36 2.71 -26.59 16.31
C ASP A 36 2.58 -27.44 15.05
N ASP A 37 3.54 -28.38 14.80
CA ASP A 37 3.48 -29.34 13.70
C ASP A 37 2.21 -30.20 13.74
N ASN A 38 1.52 -30.21 14.87
CA ASN A 38 0.24 -30.85 15.09
C ASN A 38 -0.94 -29.87 15.09
N MET A 39 -0.82 -28.70 14.46
CA MET A 39 -1.96 -27.79 14.37
C MET A 39 -3.17 -28.50 13.80
N SER A 40 -4.21 -28.58 14.61
CA SER A 40 -5.49 -29.10 14.20
C SER A 40 -6.05 -28.21 13.07
N ILE A 41 -6.36 -28.82 11.93
CA ILE A 41 -7.23 -28.22 10.92
C ILE A 41 -8.65 -28.23 11.51
N GLY A 42 -8.86 -27.46 12.55
CA GLY A 42 -10.13 -27.36 13.25
C GLY A 42 -10.39 -25.91 13.57
N THR A 43 -11.60 -25.45 13.33
CA THR A 43 -12.10 -24.22 13.92
C THR A 43 -12.43 -24.46 15.40
N ALA A 44 -12.56 -23.38 16.19
CA ALA A 44 -13.09 -23.49 17.56
C ALA A 44 -14.41 -24.28 17.62
N ASP A 45 -15.21 -24.27 16.55
CA ASP A 45 -16.48 -25.00 16.43
C ASP A 45 -16.30 -26.49 16.16
N LYS A 46 -15.14 -26.90 15.63
CA LYS A 46 -14.85 -28.31 15.27
C LYS A 46 -13.39 -28.67 15.55
N PRO A 47 -12.89 -28.56 16.78
CA PRO A 47 -11.53 -28.97 17.11
C PRO A 47 -11.37 -30.46 16.87
N ARG A 48 -10.20 -30.90 16.41
CA ARG A 48 -9.88 -32.32 16.34
C ARG A 48 -9.47 -32.86 17.72
N ALA A 49 -9.68 -34.15 17.95
CA ALA A 49 -9.24 -34.85 19.16
C ALA A 49 -7.73 -35.08 19.13
N MET A 50 -6.95 -34.04 19.21
CA MET A 50 -5.48 -34.03 19.17
C MET A 50 -4.88 -33.91 20.59
N PRO A 51 -3.59 -34.25 20.79
CA PRO A 51 -2.86 -33.88 22.00
C PRO A 51 -2.94 -32.39 22.30
N ASP A 52 -2.73 -32.03 23.57
CA ASP A 52 -2.67 -30.64 23.97
C ASP A 52 -1.52 -29.91 23.25
N VAL A 53 -1.72 -28.62 22.94
CA VAL A 53 -0.68 -27.75 22.41
C VAL A 53 0.41 -27.58 23.47
N GLN A 54 1.67 -27.67 23.09
CA GLN A 54 2.78 -27.35 23.95
C GLN A 54 2.86 -25.83 24.14
N PHE A 55 2.62 -25.37 25.36
CA PHE A 55 2.66 -23.95 25.69
C PHE A 55 3.14 -23.76 27.14
N ASP A 56 4.22 -22.98 27.32
CA ASP A 56 4.80 -22.69 28.64
C ASP A 56 4.30 -21.35 29.16
N ASP A 57 3.41 -21.38 30.13
CA ASP A 57 2.86 -20.20 30.77
C ASP A 57 3.93 -19.30 31.43
N GLY A 58 4.97 -19.93 31.99
CA GLY A 58 6.06 -19.19 32.64
C GLY A 58 6.91 -18.42 31.63
N ALA A 59 7.22 -19.03 30.48
CA ALA A 59 7.92 -18.35 29.39
C ALA A 59 7.08 -17.19 28.82
N SER A 60 5.77 -17.41 28.66
CA SER A 60 4.83 -16.38 28.24
C SER A 60 4.76 -15.19 29.22
N ASP A 61 4.59 -15.47 30.51
CA ASP A 61 4.56 -14.44 31.54
C ASP A 61 5.88 -13.67 31.66
N ASN A 62 7.02 -14.33 31.48
CA ASN A 62 8.33 -13.69 31.48
C ASN A 62 8.48 -12.70 30.32
N LEU A 63 8.06 -13.08 29.11
CA LEU A 63 8.10 -12.18 27.95
C LEU A 63 7.16 -10.98 28.13
N ARG A 64 5.90 -11.21 28.53
CA ARG A 64 4.97 -10.12 28.84
C ARG A 64 5.55 -9.14 29.88
N ASN A 65 6.13 -9.68 30.96
CA ASN A 65 6.70 -8.87 32.03
C ASN A 65 7.93 -8.08 31.56
N ALA A 66 8.79 -8.65 30.70
CA ALA A 66 9.92 -7.97 30.11
C ALA A 66 9.49 -6.79 29.24
N LEU A 67 8.47 -6.97 28.38
CA LEU A 67 7.88 -5.93 27.55
C LEU A 67 7.31 -4.77 28.39
N ASN A 68 6.51 -5.09 29.42
CA ASN A 68 5.95 -4.08 30.30
C ASN A 68 7.04 -3.36 31.10
N SER A 69 8.05 -4.07 31.61
CA SER A 69 9.18 -3.47 32.33
C SER A 69 9.98 -2.48 31.48
N ALA A 70 10.16 -2.80 30.18
CA ALA A 70 10.82 -1.89 29.25
C ALA A 70 9.97 -0.63 29.03
N ALA A 71 8.66 -0.81 28.80
CA ALA A 71 7.74 0.31 28.65
C ALA A 71 7.73 1.22 29.89
N ASP A 72 7.63 0.65 31.10
CA ASP A 72 7.69 1.38 32.37
C ASP A 72 8.98 2.17 32.54
N THR A 73 10.12 1.56 32.17
CA THR A 73 11.44 2.19 32.25
C THR A 73 11.52 3.41 31.34
N ILE A 74 11.15 3.27 30.06
CA ILE A 74 11.19 4.37 29.07
C ILE A 74 10.25 5.51 29.47
N GLU A 75 9.02 5.18 29.86
CA GLU A 75 8.01 6.14 30.27
C GLU A 75 8.44 6.92 31.52
N THR A 76 9.00 6.24 32.53
CA THR A 76 9.51 6.88 33.73
C THR A 76 10.69 7.80 33.44
N GLN A 77 11.60 7.42 32.55
CA GLN A 77 12.78 8.19 32.17
C GLN A 77 12.43 9.45 31.37
N GLN A 78 11.27 9.47 30.65
CA GLN A 78 10.96 10.62 29.78
C GLN A 78 10.86 11.95 30.56
N GLY A 79 10.22 11.96 31.70
CA GLY A 79 10.15 13.17 32.53
C GLY A 79 11.53 13.64 33.02
N GLY A 80 12.45 12.70 33.32
CA GLY A 80 13.84 13.02 33.65
C GLY A 80 14.60 13.62 32.46
N ARG A 81 14.42 13.07 31.25
CA ARG A 81 15.01 13.58 30.01
C ARG A 81 14.53 14.99 29.68
N ASP A 82 13.23 15.27 29.87
CA ASP A 82 12.63 16.58 29.65
C ASP A 82 13.22 17.61 30.63
N GLY A 83 13.35 17.29 31.91
CA GLY A 83 13.95 18.20 32.92
C GLY A 83 15.44 18.49 32.67
N LEU A 84 16.18 17.48 32.14
CA LEU A 84 17.58 17.65 31.71
C LEU A 84 17.69 18.52 30.47
N PHE A 85 16.78 18.33 29.53
CA PHE A 85 16.69 19.13 28.32
C PHE A 85 16.40 20.61 28.65
N ASP A 86 15.42 20.89 29.50
CA ASP A 86 15.11 22.26 29.95
C ASP A 86 16.33 22.92 30.60
N THR A 87 17.07 22.18 31.42
CA THR A 87 18.32 22.66 32.05
C THR A 87 19.41 22.93 30.99
N ALA A 88 19.58 22.03 30.05
CA ALA A 88 20.56 22.15 28.95
C ALA A 88 20.24 23.31 28.01
N ARG A 89 18.95 23.60 27.81
CA ARG A 89 18.46 24.71 26.99
C ARG A 89 18.61 26.06 27.67
N ASP A 90 18.76 26.12 29.00
CA ASP A 90 18.96 27.41 29.65
C ASP A 90 20.21 28.11 29.10
N LYS A 91 20.03 29.27 28.46
CA LYS A 91 21.07 30.04 27.75
C LYS A 91 21.69 29.36 26.55
N PHE A 92 21.08 28.27 26.03
CA PHE A 92 21.46 27.68 24.76
C PHE A 92 20.60 28.31 23.66
N GLU A 93 21.21 29.07 22.74
CA GLU A 93 20.53 29.86 21.71
C GLU A 93 21.21 29.67 20.34
N GLY A 94 20.48 29.99 19.25
CA GLY A 94 20.96 29.92 17.88
C GLY A 94 20.79 28.56 17.21
N LYS A 95 21.42 28.36 16.04
CA LYS A 95 21.28 27.15 15.19
C LYS A 95 21.46 25.85 15.96
N TYR A 96 22.51 25.71 16.75
CA TYR A 96 22.81 24.47 17.47
C TYR A 96 21.82 24.18 18.61
N ALA A 97 21.23 25.21 19.18
CA ALA A 97 20.13 25.05 20.14
C ALA A 97 18.81 24.63 19.45
N HIS A 98 18.58 25.14 18.24
CA HIS A 98 17.47 24.70 17.38
C HIS A 98 17.61 23.20 17.05
N ASP A 99 18.77 22.80 16.52
CA ASP A 99 19.03 21.40 16.14
C ASP A 99 18.89 20.46 17.36
N PHE A 100 19.35 20.90 18.55
CA PHE A 100 19.20 20.16 19.79
C PHE A 100 17.73 19.99 20.20
N HIS A 101 16.94 21.07 20.07
CA HIS A 101 15.50 21.04 20.33
C HIS A 101 14.77 20.05 19.42
N MET A 102 15.02 20.13 18.11
CA MET A 102 14.41 19.23 17.14
C MET A 102 14.72 17.76 17.46
N CYS A 103 15.99 17.44 17.75
CA CYS A 103 16.41 16.09 18.12
C CYS A 103 15.71 15.59 19.37
N HIS A 104 15.66 16.41 20.44
CA HIS A 104 15.06 16.00 21.71
C HIS A 104 13.57 15.74 21.59
N VAL A 105 12.82 16.66 20.96
CA VAL A 105 11.36 16.51 20.81
C VAL A 105 11.02 15.29 19.96
N GLN A 106 11.78 15.06 18.87
CA GLN A 106 11.57 13.86 18.04
C GLN A 106 11.91 12.56 18.80
N LEU A 107 12.97 12.53 19.61
CA LEU A 107 13.28 11.39 20.47
C LEU A 107 12.18 11.12 21.49
N ALA A 108 11.58 12.18 22.07
CA ALA A 108 10.45 12.04 22.99
C ALA A 108 9.19 11.48 22.29
N ASN A 109 8.91 11.92 21.06
CA ASN A 109 7.82 11.37 20.24
C ASN A 109 8.07 9.89 19.94
N ASN A 110 9.29 9.54 19.53
CA ASN A 110 9.68 8.16 19.27
C ASN A 110 9.57 7.27 20.52
N SER A 111 9.98 7.76 21.69
CA SER A 111 9.87 6.99 22.94
C SER A 111 8.41 6.69 23.29
N ALA A 112 7.49 7.62 23.08
CA ALA A 112 6.06 7.43 23.30
C ALA A 112 5.48 6.35 22.38
N ASN A 113 5.86 6.35 21.10
CA ASN A 113 5.45 5.31 20.15
C ASN A 113 6.05 3.93 20.50
N VAL A 114 7.33 3.87 20.89
CA VAL A 114 7.97 2.61 21.35
C VAL A 114 7.26 2.06 22.59
N VAL A 115 6.88 2.91 23.55
CA VAL A 115 6.10 2.50 24.74
C VAL A 115 4.75 1.90 24.32
N ALA A 116 4.03 2.55 23.40
CA ALA A 116 2.75 2.05 22.90
C ALA A 116 2.90 0.67 22.24
N MET A 117 3.93 0.47 21.42
CA MET A 117 4.23 -0.80 20.77
C MET A 117 4.60 -1.91 21.78
N LEU A 118 5.41 -1.59 22.81
CA LEU A 118 5.79 -2.55 23.86
C LEU A 118 4.56 -2.99 24.66
N ARG A 119 3.67 -2.05 25.05
CA ARG A 119 2.41 -2.36 25.74
C ARG A 119 1.50 -3.24 24.90
N TYR A 120 1.41 -2.97 23.61
CA TYR A 120 0.64 -3.79 22.70
C TYR A 120 1.24 -5.20 22.55
N GLY A 121 2.55 -5.32 22.39
CA GLY A 121 3.24 -6.60 22.38
C GLY A 121 2.95 -7.45 23.62
N ALA A 122 2.92 -6.82 24.81
CA ALA A 122 2.56 -7.50 26.06
C ALA A 122 1.11 -8.04 26.03
N LYS A 123 0.15 -7.25 25.52
CA LYS A 123 -1.25 -7.69 25.34
C LYS A 123 -1.38 -8.84 24.33
N LEU A 124 -0.57 -8.81 23.25
CA LEU A 124 -0.55 -9.91 22.27
C LEU A 124 -0.06 -11.23 22.91
N VAL A 125 0.96 -11.17 23.75
CA VAL A 125 1.44 -12.35 24.48
C VAL A 125 0.34 -12.95 25.37
N ASP A 126 -0.38 -12.12 26.14
CA ASP A 126 -1.52 -12.58 26.96
C ASP A 126 -2.64 -13.16 26.08
N TYR A 127 -2.97 -12.54 24.98
CA TYR A 127 -3.98 -13.01 24.04
C TYR A 127 -3.65 -14.40 23.49
N ILE A 128 -2.40 -14.62 23.03
CA ILE A 128 -1.96 -15.91 22.50
C ILE A 128 -1.97 -17.00 23.60
N LYS A 129 -1.59 -16.63 24.83
CA LYS A 129 -1.68 -17.52 25.98
C LYS A 129 -3.12 -17.99 26.23
N GLU A 130 -4.09 -17.07 26.23
CA GLU A 130 -5.50 -17.40 26.38
C GLU A 130 -6.00 -18.29 25.23
N CYS A 131 -5.59 -18.00 24.00
CA CYS A 131 -5.91 -18.81 22.83
C CYS A 131 -5.40 -20.26 22.98
N ALA A 132 -4.16 -20.45 23.44
CA ALA A 132 -3.58 -21.77 23.68
C ALA A 132 -4.38 -22.55 24.75
N HIS A 133 -4.82 -21.88 25.80
CA HIS A 133 -5.67 -22.49 26.84
C HIS A 133 -7.04 -22.91 26.31
N VAL A 134 -7.71 -22.03 25.55
CA VAL A 134 -9.00 -22.32 24.91
C VAL A 134 -8.87 -23.51 23.94
N GLU A 135 -7.81 -23.53 23.12
CA GLU A 135 -7.56 -24.64 22.21
C GLU A 135 -7.36 -25.96 22.97
N ASN A 136 -6.59 -25.98 24.03
CA ASN A 136 -6.38 -27.18 24.84
C ASN A 136 -7.66 -27.67 25.49
N GLU A 137 -8.50 -26.80 26.03
CA GLU A 137 -9.84 -27.13 26.54
C GLU A 137 -10.73 -27.71 25.45
N ASN A 138 -10.73 -27.12 24.27
CA ASN A 138 -11.53 -27.61 23.15
C ASN A 138 -11.05 -28.97 22.64
N ARG A 139 -9.73 -29.19 22.52
CA ARG A 139 -9.12 -30.51 22.19
C ARG A 139 -9.47 -31.58 23.21
N LYS A 140 -9.46 -31.22 24.48
CA LYS A 140 -9.89 -32.12 25.56
C LYS A 140 -11.34 -32.54 25.39
N LYS A 141 -12.26 -31.59 25.18
CA LYS A 141 -13.70 -31.87 24.92
C LYS A 141 -13.86 -32.77 23.67
N ALA A 142 -13.09 -32.51 22.61
CA ALA A 142 -13.11 -33.32 21.39
C ALA A 142 -12.66 -34.76 21.65
N ARG A 143 -11.52 -34.96 22.38
CA ARG A 143 -11.04 -36.29 22.78
C ARG A 143 -12.06 -37.04 23.63
N GLU A 144 -12.69 -36.39 24.60
CA GLU A 144 -13.74 -36.98 25.45
C GLU A 144 -14.97 -37.40 24.62
N TRP A 145 -15.31 -36.65 23.60
CA TRP A 145 -16.42 -36.95 22.69
C TRP A 145 -16.09 -38.15 21.78
N GLU A 146 -14.91 -38.18 21.16
CA GLU A 146 -14.48 -39.26 20.24
C GLU A 146 -14.22 -40.58 20.96
N ASN A 147 -13.79 -40.55 22.23
CA ASN A 147 -13.59 -41.76 23.05
C ASN A 147 -14.90 -42.45 23.44
N ARG A 148 -16.05 -41.89 23.15
CA ARG A 148 -17.35 -42.53 23.35
C ARG A 148 -17.56 -43.61 22.31
N ASN A 149 -18.05 -44.77 22.71
CA ASN A 149 -18.35 -45.81 21.75
C ASN A 149 -19.55 -45.45 20.89
N GLY A 150 -19.67 -46.01 19.67
CA GLY A 150 -20.67 -45.64 18.68
C GLY A 150 -22.12 -45.75 19.16
N LEU A 151 -22.40 -46.70 20.10
CA LEU A 151 -23.71 -46.84 20.74
C LEU A 151 -24.00 -45.67 21.70
N GLN A 152 -23.00 -45.19 22.44
CA GLN A 152 -23.14 -44.03 23.32
C GLN A 152 -23.33 -42.74 22.52
N GLN A 153 -22.61 -42.58 21.40
CA GLN A 153 -22.78 -41.43 20.53
C GLN A 153 -24.16 -41.37 19.89
N THR A 154 -24.69 -42.53 19.45
CA THR A 154 -26.05 -42.64 18.89
C THR A 154 -27.10 -42.43 19.96
N TRP A 155 -26.92 -42.97 21.17
CA TRP A 155 -27.85 -42.81 22.29
C TRP A 155 -27.91 -41.35 22.78
N ASP A 156 -26.76 -40.74 22.94
CA ASP A 156 -26.63 -39.34 23.34
C ASP A 156 -27.24 -38.37 22.27
N GLY A 157 -27.01 -38.63 20.97
CA GLY A 157 -27.56 -37.81 19.89
C GLY A 157 -29.05 -38.00 19.64
N VAL A 158 -29.56 -39.24 19.61
CA VAL A 158 -30.93 -39.53 19.20
C VAL A 158 -31.88 -39.57 20.40
N VAL A 159 -31.43 -40.10 21.54
CA VAL A 159 -32.32 -40.34 22.72
C VAL A 159 -32.21 -39.21 23.73
N LEU A 160 -31.05 -38.60 23.93
CA LEU A 160 -30.85 -37.56 24.93
C LEU A 160 -30.75 -36.17 24.31
N ASN A 161 -30.88 -36.05 22.98
CA ASN A 161 -30.70 -34.79 22.23
C ASN A 161 -29.42 -34.04 22.63
N LYS A 162 -28.37 -34.76 22.98
CA LYS A 162 -27.04 -34.24 23.28
C LYS A 162 -26.25 -34.14 21.98
N HIS A 163 -26.17 -32.94 21.46
CA HIS A 163 -25.29 -32.64 20.33
C HIS A 163 -23.81 -32.63 20.72
N ARG A 164 -22.90 -32.40 19.73
CA ARG A 164 -21.47 -32.21 19.99
C ARG A 164 -21.27 -31.22 21.15
N PRO A 165 -20.19 -31.33 21.91
CA PRO A 165 -19.91 -30.43 23.02
C PRO A 165 -19.85 -28.98 22.52
N ASP A 166 -20.36 -28.05 23.33
CA ASP A 166 -20.14 -26.63 23.13
C ASP A 166 -18.65 -26.32 23.32
N TYR A 167 -18.00 -25.90 22.26
CA TYR A 167 -16.63 -25.47 22.29
C TYR A 167 -16.54 -24.01 22.69
N ALA A 168 -15.52 -23.66 23.47
CA ALA A 168 -15.31 -22.26 23.87
C ALA A 168 -14.83 -21.47 22.66
N PRO A 169 -15.39 -20.28 22.42
CA PRO A 169 -14.90 -19.38 21.36
C PRO A 169 -13.50 -18.84 21.71
N ASN A 170 -12.72 -18.47 20.70
CA ASN A 170 -11.47 -17.80 20.92
C ASN A 170 -11.70 -16.40 21.54
N PRO A 171 -10.75 -15.92 22.37
CA PRO A 171 -10.80 -14.55 22.86
C PRO A 171 -10.69 -13.54 21.70
N SER A 172 -11.12 -12.31 21.93
CA SER A 172 -10.95 -11.24 20.95
C SER A 172 -9.52 -10.73 20.92
N LYS A 173 -8.96 -10.53 19.74
CA LYS A 173 -7.63 -9.92 19.57
C LYS A 173 -7.64 -8.52 20.19
N PRO A 174 -6.57 -8.11 20.93
CA PRO A 174 -6.48 -6.75 21.46
C PRO A 174 -6.45 -5.71 20.33
N ALA A 175 -7.11 -4.57 20.55
CA ALA A 175 -7.05 -3.44 19.62
C ALA A 175 -5.62 -2.92 19.49
N GLU A 176 -5.21 -2.63 18.27
CA GLU A 176 -3.88 -2.08 18.00
C GLU A 176 -3.77 -0.64 18.48
N PRO A 177 -2.58 -0.24 18.96
CA PRO A 177 -2.37 1.16 19.34
C PRO A 177 -2.35 2.02 18.08
N GLY A 178 -2.95 3.20 18.15
CA GLY A 178 -2.60 4.30 17.26
C GLY A 178 -1.27 4.93 17.67
N SER A 179 -0.76 5.85 16.87
CA SER A 179 0.39 6.68 17.27
C SER A 179 0.08 7.37 18.59
N ALA A 180 1.05 7.36 19.51
CA ALA A 180 0.95 8.13 20.75
C ALA A 180 0.81 9.63 20.42
N PRO A 181 0.19 10.45 21.30
CA PRO A 181 0.12 11.89 21.10
C PRO A 181 1.51 12.47 20.85
N GLN A 182 1.68 13.18 19.74
CA GLN A 182 2.96 13.73 19.31
C GLN A 182 3.10 15.18 19.74
N ARG A 183 4.31 15.56 20.16
CA ARG A 183 4.68 16.96 20.40
C ARG A 183 5.02 17.61 19.07
N ASP A 184 4.61 18.86 18.88
CA ASP A 184 5.06 19.65 17.73
C ASP A 184 6.55 19.96 17.87
N VAL A 185 7.35 19.44 16.95
CA VAL A 185 8.82 19.62 16.97
C VAL A 185 9.24 21.08 16.80
N ASN A 186 8.43 21.92 16.18
CA ASN A 186 8.70 23.35 15.99
C ASN A 186 8.26 24.21 17.18
N ALA A 187 7.37 23.71 18.03
CA ALA A 187 6.83 24.48 19.15
C ALA A 187 7.91 24.84 20.16
N GLY A 188 8.19 26.13 20.28
CA GLY A 188 9.22 26.63 21.19
C GLY A 188 10.65 26.40 20.74
N ALA A 189 10.89 26.03 19.47
CA ALA A 189 12.24 25.92 18.92
C ALA A 189 12.96 27.28 18.91
N PRO A 190 14.26 27.35 19.25
CA PRO A 190 15.06 28.56 19.14
C PRO A 190 15.19 29.04 17.70
N ASP A 191 15.41 30.35 17.51
CA ASP A 191 15.70 30.91 16.20
C ASP A 191 17.05 30.41 15.68
N ALA A 192 17.04 29.80 14.51
CA ALA A 192 18.22 29.28 13.82
C ALA A 192 18.88 30.28 12.85
N SER A 193 18.25 31.45 12.59
CA SER A 193 18.65 32.39 11.52
C SER A 193 19.92 33.19 11.87
N GLY A 194 20.33 33.20 13.17
CA GLY A 194 21.52 33.94 13.61
C GLY A 194 22.85 33.30 13.19
N GLY A 195 23.87 34.12 13.01
CA GLY A 195 25.23 33.67 12.68
C GLY A 195 26.03 33.06 13.84
N THR A 196 25.46 33.05 15.06
CA THR A 196 26.14 32.59 16.29
C THR A 196 25.21 31.69 17.11
N SER A 197 25.85 30.83 17.92
CA SER A 197 25.17 30.06 18.96
C SER A 197 25.83 30.36 20.32
N SER A 198 25.06 30.27 21.41
CA SER A 198 25.55 30.44 22.77
C SER A 198 25.11 29.29 23.67
N ALA A 199 25.98 28.84 24.58
CA ALA A 199 25.67 27.77 25.51
C ALA A 199 26.48 27.90 26.82
N ILE A 200 26.03 27.15 27.83
CA ILE A 200 26.79 26.78 29.03
C ILE A 200 27.18 25.31 28.89
N PRO A 201 28.46 25.00 28.58
CA PRO A 201 28.86 23.62 28.23
C PRO A 201 28.55 22.58 29.33
N GLU A 202 28.61 22.98 30.61
CA GLU A 202 28.34 22.10 31.75
C GLU A 202 26.89 21.59 31.76
N ASN A 203 25.93 22.40 31.28
CA ASN A 203 24.53 22.00 31.17
C ASN A 203 24.34 20.93 30.09
N LEU A 204 25.06 21.08 28.97
CA LEU A 204 25.06 20.06 27.88
C LEU A 204 25.69 18.75 28.34
N ASP A 205 26.80 18.82 29.12
CA ASP A 205 27.42 17.63 29.70
C ASP A 205 26.50 16.92 30.70
N GLY A 206 25.79 17.70 31.51
CA GLY A 206 24.81 17.16 32.46
C GLY A 206 23.73 16.37 31.75
N TYR A 207 23.18 16.92 30.66
CA TYR A 207 22.23 16.24 29.78
C TYR A 207 22.84 14.95 29.21
N ASN A 208 24.01 15.04 28.55
CA ASN A 208 24.67 13.90 27.94
C ASN A 208 24.93 12.78 28.98
N THR A 209 25.52 13.08 30.12
CA THR A 209 25.88 12.05 31.11
C THR A 209 24.66 11.30 31.64
N ALA A 210 23.58 12.03 31.94
CA ALA A 210 22.35 11.42 32.46
C ALA A 210 21.61 10.63 31.37
N CYS A 211 21.50 11.16 30.14
CA CYS A 211 20.84 10.46 29.04
C CYS A 211 21.58 9.16 28.64
N VAL A 212 22.91 9.15 28.65
CA VAL A 212 23.70 7.91 28.45
C VAL A 212 23.39 6.88 29.54
N SER A 213 23.21 7.31 30.79
CA SER A 213 22.82 6.38 31.87
C SER A 213 21.42 5.79 31.62
N TYR A 214 20.46 6.62 31.22
CA TYR A 214 19.11 6.16 30.85
C TYR A 214 19.12 5.20 29.65
N ASP A 215 19.89 5.51 28.61
CA ASP A 215 20.02 4.65 27.43
C ASP A 215 20.63 3.28 27.77
N ASN A 216 21.62 3.24 28.68
CA ASN A 216 22.20 2.00 29.15
C ASN A 216 21.18 1.13 29.93
N GLU A 217 20.38 1.75 30.79
CA GLU A 217 19.33 1.03 31.52
C GLU A 217 18.25 0.49 30.57
N ALA A 218 17.77 1.29 29.61
CA ALA A 218 16.81 0.86 28.61
C ALA A 218 17.40 -0.21 27.67
N GLY A 219 18.69 -0.15 27.35
CA GLY A 219 19.41 -1.17 26.57
C GLY A 219 19.48 -2.53 27.29
N LEU A 220 19.57 -2.55 28.62
CA LEU A 220 19.43 -3.79 29.39
C LEU A 220 18.03 -4.39 29.26
N LYS A 221 16.97 -3.54 29.26
CA LYS A 221 15.59 -3.99 29.02
C LYS A 221 15.39 -4.58 27.65
N HIS A 222 16.00 -3.99 26.60
CA HIS A 222 16.00 -4.58 25.26
C HIS A 222 16.62 -5.99 25.27
N THR A 223 17.72 -6.19 25.99
CA THR A 223 18.36 -7.49 26.15
C THR A 223 17.46 -8.49 26.88
N ASP A 224 16.77 -8.04 27.95
CA ASP A 224 15.81 -8.86 28.70
C ASP A 224 14.67 -9.35 27.80
N ILE A 225 14.09 -8.46 26.98
CA ILE A 225 13.04 -8.83 26.01
C ILE A 225 13.56 -9.86 25.01
N THR A 226 14.73 -9.66 24.42
CA THR A 226 15.32 -10.55 23.43
C THR A 226 15.55 -11.95 24.01
N ASN A 227 16.05 -12.04 25.25
CA ASN A 227 16.25 -13.32 25.93
C ASN A 227 14.93 -14.01 26.27
N ALA A 228 13.93 -13.24 26.73
CA ALA A 228 12.60 -13.77 27.02
C ALA A 228 11.88 -14.25 25.75
N LEU A 229 12.01 -13.54 24.63
CA LEU A 229 11.47 -13.94 23.33
C LEU A 229 12.08 -15.26 22.85
N ASN A 230 13.40 -15.43 22.97
CA ASN A 230 14.07 -16.69 22.62
C ASN A 230 13.54 -17.88 23.44
N THR A 231 13.30 -17.66 24.74
CA THR A 231 12.72 -18.68 25.61
C THR A 231 11.26 -18.98 25.21
N TYR A 232 10.47 -17.95 24.97
CA TYR A 232 9.08 -18.06 24.50
C TYR A 232 9.01 -18.87 23.19
N THR A 233 9.78 -18.50 22.18
CA THR A 233 9.79 -19.16 20.87
C THR A 233 10.15 -20.64 20.95
N SER A 234 11.02 -21.03 21.90
CA SER A 234 11.42 -22.44 22.09
C SER A 234 10.43 -23.26 22.92
N SER A 235 9.50 -22.64 23.64
CA SER A 235 8.64 -23.32 24.63
C SER A 235 7.14 -23.13 24.38
N CYS A 236 6.74 -22.15 23.56
CA CYS A 236 5.35 -21.86 23.25
C CYS A 236 5.09 -22.13 21.76
N HIS A 237 4.38 -23.22 21.49
CA HIS A 237 4.14 -23.73 20.14
C HIS A 237 2.67 -23.58 19.73
N HIS A 238 2.07 -22.45 20.04
CA HIS A 238 0.72 -22.10 19.58
C HIS A 238 0.77 -20.76 18.83
N GLY A 239 0.61 -20.84 17.54
CA GLY A 239 0.55 -19.71 16.66
C GLY A 239 1.89 -19.00 16.41
N SER A 240 1.83 -17.77 15.93
CA SER A 240 3.00 -16.94 15.66
C SER A 240 2.89 -15.61 16.40
N LEU A 241 3.87 -15.33 17.27
CA LEU A 241 4.05 -14.03 17.88
C LEU A 241 5.15 -13.29 17.12
N ASP A 242 4.81 -12.25 16.37
CA ASP A 242 5.79 -11.34 15.79
C ASP A 242 5.75 -9.98 16.51
N ILE A 243 6.80 -9.73 17.30
CA ILE A 243 7.08 -8.44 17.92
C ILE A 243 8.46 -7.91 17.49
N SER A 244 9.00 -8.43 16.39
CA SER A 244 10.32 -8.05 15.88
C SER A 244 10.40 -6.56 15.58
N GLU A 245 9.37 -5.97 14.96
CA GLU A 245 9.31 -4.53 14.72
C GLU A 245 9.34 -3.71 16.00
N THR A 246 8.61 -4.13 17.04
CA THR A 246 8.63 -3.47 18.36
C THR A 246 10.03 -3.44 18.97
N ILE A 247 10.73 -4.58 18.93
CA ILE A 247 12.08 -4.71 19.50
C ILE A 247 13.08 -3.90 18.68
N ASN A 248 12.98 -3.96 17.34
CA ASN A 248 13.86 -3.24 16.43
C ASN A 248 13.63 -1.71 16.49
N SER A 249 12.37 -1.28 16.67
CA SER A 249 12.04 0.14 16.90
C SER A 249 12.65 0.66 18.21
N MET A 250 12.61 -0.14 19.28
CA MET A 250 13.29 0.20 20.55
C MET A 250 14.81 0.33 20.35
N ALA A 251 15.43 -0.63 19.63
CA ALA A 251 16.85 -0.58 19.32
C ALA A 251 17.21 0.65 18.49
N GLY A 252 16.41 0.98 17.46
CA GLY A 252 16.58 2.16 16.62
C GLY A 252 16.46 3.47 17.39
N TRP A 253 15.47 3.57 18.28
CA TRP A 253 15.34 4.73 19.19
C TRP A 253 16.57 4.92 20.08
N LEU A 254 17.06 3.84 20.72
CA LEU A 254 18.26 3.88 21.55
C LEU A 254 19.51 4.29 20.76
N GLN A 255 19.66 3.78 19.55
CA GLN A 255 20.77 4.16 18.66
C GLN A 255 20.72 5.64 18.30
N GLN A 256 19.56 6.17 17.97
CA GLN A 256 19.37 7.59 17.68
C GLN A 256 19.65 8.46 18.91
N SER A 257 19.17 8.05 20.10
CA SER A 257 19.47 8.73 21.37
C SER A 257 20.98 8.82 21.62
N ASN A 258 21.70 7.72 21.43
CA ASN A 258 23.16 7.68 21.57
C ASN A 258 23.88 8.58 20.56
N GLN A 259 23.38 8.69 19.32
CA GLN A 259 23.93 9.62 18.32
C GLN A 259 23.75 11.07 18.75
N VAL A 260 22.58 11.44 19.27
CA VAL A 260 22.30 12.77 19.83
C VAL A 260 23.20 13.07 21.03
N ASN A 261 23.34 12.13 21.96
CA ASN A 261 24.22 12.27 23.12
C ASN A 261 25.68 12.50 22.71
N THR A 262 26.18 11.74 21.72
CA THR A 262 27.53 11.89 21.18
C THR A 262 27.73 13.28 20.54
N TRP A 263 26.76 13.73 19.75
CA TRP A 263 26.80 15.04 19.11
C TRP A 263 26.75 16.17 20.13
N VAL A 264 25.87 16.12 21.13
CA VAL A 264 25.76 17.12 22.23
C VAL A 264 27.07 17.23 23.01
N SER A 265 27.72 16.10 23.31
CA SER A 265 29.03 16.07 23.95
C SER A 265 30.10 16.78 23.11
N GLY A 266 30.06 16.56 21.77
CA GLY A 266 30.94 17.26 20.83
C GLY A 266 30.68 18.78 20.82
N VAL A 267 29.43 19.20 20.79
CA VAL A 267 29.05 20.63 20.87
C VAL A 267 29.57 21.26 22.16
N ALA A 268 29.37 20.63 23.34
CA ALA A 268 29.87 21.11 24.62
C ALA A 268 31.40 21.29 24.60
N GLN A 269 32.13 20.36 24.00
CA GLN A 269 33.59 20.44 23.88
C GLN A 269 34.02 21.60 22.99
N ASP A 270 33.34 21.87 21.88
CA ASP A 270 33.68 22.96 20.97
C ASP A 270 33.48 24.34 21.61
N PHE A 271 32.43 24.49 22.42
CA PHE A 271 32.28 25.69 23.24
C PHE A 271 33.40 25.88 24.24
N ARG A 272 33.93 24.83 24.88
CA ARG A 272 35.11 24.89 25.75
C ARG A 272 36.37 25.25 25.01
N ASP A 273 36.62 24.62 23.87
CA ASP A 273 37.79 24.88 23.03
C ASP A 273 37.80 26.33 22.55
N ALA A 274 36.62 26.90 22.31
CA ALA A 274 36.46 28.32 22.01
C ALA A 274 36.71 29.25 23.20
N GLY A 275 37.12 28.71 24.37
CA GLY A 275 37.50 29.47 25.60
C GLY A 275 36.34 29.79 26.53
N SER A 276 35.34 28.88 26.64
CA SER A 276 34.33 28.98 27.71
C SER A 276 34.97 28.70 29.07
N GLY A 277 34.82 29.61 30.04
CA GLY A 277 35.15 29.33 31.43
C GLY A 277 34.01 28.62 32.14
N THR A 278 34.30 27.85 33.18
CA THR A 278 33.31 27.08 33.96
C THR A 278 32.12 27.93 34.40
N GLY A 279 30.89 27.46 34.06
CA GLY A 279 29.64 28.12 34.45
C GLY A 279 29.29 29.40 33.67
N ASN A 280 30.11 29.81 32.70
CA ASN A 280 29.89 31.02 31.93
C ASN A 280 29.27 30.73 30.55
N ILE A 281 28.33 31.61 30.15
CA ILE A 281 27.81 31.59 28.77
C ILE A 281 28.92 31.91 27.78
N LYS A 282 29.05 31.13 26.73
CA LYS A 282 29.93 31.40 25.62
C LYS A 282 29.10 31.53 24.33
N THR A 283 29.37 32.59 23.58
CA THR A 283 28.85 32.80 22.24
C THR A 283 29.94 32.55 21.22
N VAL A 284 29.64 31.71 20.24
CA VAL A 284 30.58 31.25 19.19
C VAL A 284 29.92 31.38 17.83
N SER A 285 30.70 31.70 16.77
CA SER A 285 30.14 31.71 15.42
C SER A 285 29.74 30.28 14.96
N ASN A 286 28.59 30.18 14.26
CA ASN A 286 28.15 28.92 13.70
C ASN A 286 29.18 28.36 12.72
N ALA A 287 29.88 29.22 11.95
CA ALA A 287 30.94 28.79 11.05
C ALA A 287 32.09 28.07 11.76
N TYR A 288 32.47 28.51 12.95
CA TYR A 288 33.48 27.80 13.76
C TYR A 288 32.97 26.44 14.21
N LEU A 289 31.73 26.38 14.71
CA LEU A 289 31.14 25.13 15.16
C LEU A 289 30.95 24.14 13.99
N ASP A 290 30.50 24.61 12.82
CA ASP A 290 30.34 23.81 11.62
C ASP A 290 31.71 23.23 11.15
N GLN A 291 32.78 24.04 11.19
CA GLN A 291 34.13 23.57 10.88
C GLN A 291 34.57 22.47 11.86
N ARG A 292 34.40 22.67 13.16
CA ARG A 292 34.75 21.67 14.19
C ARG A 292 33.98 20.37 14.01
N MET A 293 32.69 20.46 13.67
CA MET A 293 31.87 19.28 13.39
C MET A 293 32.35 18.53 12.13
N GLN A 294 32.72 19.25 11.07
CA GLN A 294 33.32 18.66 9.85
C GLN A 294 34.66 17.96 10.16
N GLU A 295 35.52 18.57 10.97
CA GLU A 295 36.81 17.97 11.38
C GLU A 295 36.61 16.66 12.17
N ARG A 296 35.49 16.51 12.89
CA ARG A 296 35.12 15.27 13.58
C ARG A 296 34.35 14.29 12.72
N GLY A 297 33.93 14.67 11.53
CA GLY A 297 33.06 13.88 10.67
C GLY A 297 31.65 13.69 11.26
N THR A 298 31.17 14.65 12.08
CA THR A 298 29.87 14.62 12.72
C THR A 298 29.08 15.87 12.39
N GLY A 299 27.77 15.73 12.14
CA GLY A 299 26.81 16.83 12.02
C GLY A 299 25.68 16.64 13.02
N ALA A 300 24.71 17.56 13.05
CA ALA A 300 23.50 17.36 13.82
C ALA A 300 22.79 16.06 13.34
N PRO A 301 22.48 15.11 14.25
CA PRO A 301 21.82 13.87 13.86
C PRO A 301 20.43 14.15 13.29
N GLN A 302 20.07 13.44 12.24
CA GLN A 302 18.72 13.41 11.73
C GLN A 302 17.96 12.31 12.49
N VAL A 303 17.19 12.69 13.52
CA VAL A 303 16.37 11.74 14.27
C VAL A 303 15.16 11.37 13.42
N GLN A 304 15.13 10.11 12.95
CA GLN A 304 14.04 9.61 12.15
C GLN A 304 12.83 9.28 13.02
N LYS A 305 11.63 9.59 12.54
CA LYS A 305 10.39 9.27 13.21
C LYS A 305 10.17 7.76 13.26
N ILE A 306 9.79 7.24 14.41
CA ILE A 306 9.28 5.88 14.59
C ILE A 306 7.76 5.97 14.57
N GLU A 307 7.13 5.34 13.60
CA GLU A 307 5.68 5.38 13.41
C GLU A 307 5.02 4.10 13.95
N VAL A 308 3.79 4.24 14.43
CA VAL A 308 2.90 3.11 14.74
C VAL A 308 1.86 3.04 13.62
N HIS A 309 1.85 1.94 12.90
CA HIS A 309 0.94 1.74 11.78
C HIS A 309 -0.25 0.88 12.23
N PRO A 310 -1.49 1.36 12.14
CA PRO A 310 -2.66 0.53 12.40
C PRO A 310 -2.80 -0.56 11.32
N ALA A 311 -3.32 -1.71 11.72
CA ALA A 311 -3.68 -2.75 10.75
C ALA A 311 -4.86 -2.28 9.90
N GLN A 312 -4.80 -2.58 8.61
CA GLN A 312 -5.91 -2.37 7.68
C GLN A 312 -6.61 -3.72 7.44
N VAL A 313 -7.93 -3.68 7.25
CA VAL A 313 -8.74 -4.90 7.08
C VAL A 313 -9.42 -4.98 5.72
N THR A 314 -9.57 -3.86 5.03
CA THR A 314 -10.24 -3.73 3.72
C THR A 314 -9.26 -3.33 2.63
N GLY A 315 -9.66 -3.54 1.38
CA GLY A 315 -8.91 -3.17 0.18
C GLY A 315 -7.74 -4.08 -0.17
N GLU A 316 -7.07 -3.74 -1.24
CA GLU A 316 -5.91 -4.47 -1.76
C GLU A 316 -4.62 -3.99 -1.07
N ILE A 317 -4.37 -4.50 0.13
CA ILE A 317 -3.22 -4.10 0.96
C ILE A 317 -1.94 -4.65 0.32
N PRO A 318 -0.95 -3.80 -0.09
CA PRO A 318 0.21 -4.25 -0.87
C PRO A 318 1.13 -5.24 -0.16
N THR A 319 1.07 -5.31 1.17
CA THR A 319 1.90 -6.17 2.00
C THR A 319 1.19 -7.42 2.49
N SER A 320 -0.12 -7.55 2.27
CA SER A 320 -0.90 -8.74 2.60
C SER A 320 -0.72 -9.85 1.58
N GLY A 321 -1.08 -11.08 1.98
CA GLY A 321 -1.22 -12.21 1.08
C GLY A 321 -2.66 -12.40 0.67
N PHE A 322 -2.88 -12.67 -0.61
CA PHE A 322 -4.17 -13.05 -1.15
C PHE A 322 -4.11 -14.46 -1.74
N ALA A 323 -5.12 -15.26 -1.49
CA ALA A 323 -5.22 -16.61 -2.00
C ALA A 323 -6.49 -16.76 -2.82
N ASN A 324 -6.41 -17.54 -3.90
CA ASN A 324 -7.46 -17.83 -4.84
C ASN A 324 -8.15 -16.59 -5.41
N ASP A 325 -9.47 -16.50 -5.32
CA ASP A 325 -10.34 -15.49 -5.91
C ASP A 325 -10.72 -14.43 -4.87
N PRO A 326 -10.05 -13.27 -4.87
CA PRO A 326 -8.93 -13.15 -3.94
C PRO A 326 -9.43 -12.98 -2.51
N VAL A 327 -8.96 -13.85 -1.63
CA VAL A 327 -9.22 -13.77 -0.17
C VAL A 327 -7.94 -13.32 0.54
N ASN A 328 -8.02 -12.24 1.30
CA ASN A 328 -6.93 -11.82 2.17
C ASN A 328 -6.71 -12.83 3.29
N VAL A 329 -5.58 -13.52 3.26
CA VAL A 329 -5.30 -14.61 4.21
C VAL A 329 -5.11 -14.15 5.65
N ALA A 330 -4.76 -12.88 5.89
CA ALA A 330 -4.59 -12.35 7.23
C ALA A 330 -5.93 -12.00 7.90
N THR A 331 -6.88 -11.48 7.13
CA THR A 331 -8.13 -10.93 7.64
C THR A 331 -9.36 -11.78 7.29
N GLY A 332 -9.28 -12.60 6.26
CA GLY A 332 -10.42 -13.32 5.70
C GLY A 332 -11.33 -12.48 4.79
N ASN A 333 -10.92 -11.25 4.50
CA ASN A 333 -11.66 -10.36 3.63
C ASN A 333 -11.68 -10.91 2.19
N PHE A 334 -12.86 -11.19 1.65
CA PHE A 334 -13.06 -11.40 0.23
C PHE A 334 -13.12 -10.04 -0.45
N ILE A 335 -12.30 -9.84 -1.47
CA ILE A 335 -12.38 -8.67 -2.32
C ILE A 335 -12.79 -9.07 -3.73
N GLU A 336 -13.62 -8.26 -4.38
CA GLU A 336 -14.01 -8.43 -5.79
C GLU A 336 -13.71 -7.14 -6.54
N PRO A 337 -12.58 -7.06 -7.26
CA PRO A 337 -12.23 -5.91 -8.06
C PRO A 337 -12.95 -5.93 -9.40
N GLU A 338 -13.67 -4.85 -9.71
CA GLU A 338 -14.44 -4.69 -10.92
C GLU A 338 -14.01 -3.42 -11.68
N THR A 339 -14.02 -3.50 -13.00
CA THR A 339 -13.85 -2.33 -13.87
C THR A 339 -15.05 -2.21 -14.80
N ASP A 340 -15.94 -1.30 -14.51
CA ASP A 340 -17.18 -1.13 -15.27
C ASP A 340 -16.96 -0.42 -16.60
N LEU A 341 -16.13 0.63 -16.58
CA LEU A 341 -15.79 1.41 -17.77
C LEU A 341 -14.29 1.76 -17.77
N SER A 342 -13.65 1.59 -18.91
CA SER A 342 -12.27 2.00 -19.15
C SER A 342 -12.01 2.17 -20.64
N PHE A 343 -11.07 3.04 -21.00
CA PHE A 343 -10.65 3.20 -22.39
C PHE A 343 -9.45 2.30 -22.70
N PRO A 344 -9.46 1.58 -23.84
CA PRO A 344 -8.29 0.85 -24.31
C PRO A 344 -7.22 1.84 -24.76
N GLY A 345 -5.98 1.62 -24.41
CA GLY A 345 -4.86 2.49 -24.76
C GLY A 345 -3.98 2.81 -23.56
N THR A 346 -2.86 3.46 -23.83
CA THR A 346 -1.89 3.86 -22.79
C THR A 346 -2.13 5.27 -22.27
N PHE A 347 -2.70 6.13 -23.10
CA PHE A 347 -3.10 7.49 -22.75
C PHE A 347 -4.53 7.47 -22.18
N ALA A 348 -4.78 8.22 -21.14
CA ALA A 348 -6.04 8.20 -20.38
C ALA A 348 -6.39 6.85 -19.71
N ARG A 349 -5.40 6.01 -19.40
CA ARG A 349 -5.60 4.73 -18.71
C ARG A 349 -6.17 4.89 -17.29
N ASN A 350 -5.99 6.07 -16.67
CA ASN A 350 -6.54 6.44 -15.39
C ASN A 350 -7.99 6.94 -15.48
N LEU A 351 -8.54 7.17 -16.70
CA LEU A 351 -9.97 7.42 -16.91
C LEU A 351 -10.73 6.09 -16.89
N ASN A 352 -11.16 5.70 -15.72
CA ASN A 352 -11.89 4.46 -15.50
C ASN A 352 -12.89 4.60 -14.35
N LEU A 353 -13.91 3.77 -14.38
CA LEU A 353 -14.83 3.56 -13.27
C LEU A 353 -14.59 2.16 -12.73
N LYS A 354 -13.96 2.11 -11.55
CA LYS A 354 -13.63 0.88 -10.85
C LYS A 354 -14.44 0.78 -9.58
N ARG A 355 -14.76 -0.45 -9.21
CA ARG A 355 -15.38 -0.80 -7.93
C ARG A 355 -14.60 -1.93 -7.29
N MET A 356 -14.62 -1.97 -5.96
CA MET A 356 -14.07 -3.08 -5.20
C MET A 356 -15.02 -3.43 -4.05
N TYR A 357 -15.44 -4.68 -4.03
CA TYR A 357 -16.19 -5.21 -2.90
C TYR A 357 -15.25 -5.67 -1.79
N ASN A 358 -15.69 -5.52 -0.56
CA ASN A 358 -14.98 -5.95 0.65
C ASN A 358 -15.96 -6.61 1.61
N SER A 359 -15.84 -7.91 1.85
CA SER A 359 -16.77 -8.63 2.73
C SER A 359 -16.72 -8.14 4.17
N LEU A 360 -15.55 -7.75 4.68
CA LEU A 360 -15.41 -7.22 6.04
C LEU A 360 -15.97 -5.81 6.21
N ALA A 361 -16.16 -5.05 5.16
CA ALA A 361 -16.87 -3.77 5.25
C ALA A 361 -18.36 -3.98 5.54
N VAL A 362 -18.96 -5.08 5.09
CA VAL A 362 -20.36 -5.43 5.40
C VAL A 362 -20.55 -5.70 6.89
N THR A 363 -19.69 -6.51 7.49
CA THR A 363 -19.78 -6.88 8.92
C THR A 363 -19.30 -5.79 9.87
N ASN A 364 -18.49 -4.83 9.38
CA ASN A 364 -17.99 -3.69 10.15
C ASN A 364 -18.60 -2.35 9.67
N SER A 365 -19.81 -2.36 9.14
CA SER A 365 -20.47 -1.19 8.53
C SER A 365 -20.66 0.00 9.47
N GLN A 366 -20.57 -0.20 10.79
CA GLN A 366 -20.59 0.89 11.77
C GLN A 366 -19.30 1.70 11.80
N ASP A 367 -18.16 1.07 11.48
CA ASP A 367 -16.81 1.68 11.51
C ASP A 367 -16.30 2.00 10.11
N ILE A 368 -16.79 1.30 9.08
CA ILE A 368 -16.37 1.44 7.68
C ILE A 368 -17.61 1.84 6.86
N PRO A 369 -17.75 3.13 6.49
CA PRO A 369 -18.90 3.59 5.70
C PRO A 369 -18.89 2.95 4.31
N SER A 370 -20.04 2.56 3.84
CA SER A 370 -20.25 2.03 2.49
C SER A 370 -20.02 3.12 1.43
N GLY A 371 -19.59 2.71 0.23
CA GLY A 371 -19.50 3.61 -0.93
C GLY A 371 -20.85 3.76 -1.64
N VAL A 372 -20.87 4.57 -2.71
CA VAL A 372 -22.07 4.93 -3.47
C VAL A 372 -22.75 3.75 -4.16
N PHE A 373 -22.07 2.64 -4.38
CA PHE A 373 -22.61 1.41 -4.97
C PHE A 373 -23.24 0.45 -3.95
N GLY A 374 -23.42 0.88 -2.70
CA GLY A 374 -24.07 0.11 -1.66
C GLY A 374 -23.12 -0.65 -0.74
N ILE A 375 -23.69 -1.45 0.14
CA ILE A 375 -22.98 -2.08 1.27
C ILE A 375 -21.82 -2.96 0.76
N GLY A 376 -20.63 -2.73 1.33
CA GLY A 376 -19.40 -3.46 1.02
C GLY A 376 -18.65 -3.00 -0.22
N TRP A 377 -19.26 -2.16 -1.06
CA TRP A 377 -18.62 -1.64 -2.27
C TRP A 377 -17.96 -0.29 -2.04
N PHE A 378 -16.79 -0.13 -2.65
CA PHE A 378 -16.04 1.12 -2.79
C PHE A 378 -15.71 1.33 -4.25
N SER A 379 -15.44 2.57 -4.64
CA SER A 379 -15.22 2.88 -6.05
C SER A 379 -14.32 4.10 -6.26
N THR A 380 -14.02 4.35 -7.52
CA THR A 380 -13.35 5.59 -7.96
C THR A 380 -14.09 6.85 -7.47
N LEU A 381 -15.43 6.77 -7.28
CA LEU A 381 -16.30 7.89 -6.92
C LEU A 381 -16.28 8.21 -5.41
N ASP A 382 -15.81 7.29 -4.56
CA ASP A 382 -15.88 7.38 -3.11
C ASP A 382 -14.65 8.04 -2.49
N GLN A 383 -13.67 8.40 -3.31
CA GLN A 383 -12.43 8.98 -2.83
C GLN A 383 -12.65 10.34 -2.15
N ARG A 384 -12.10 10.50 -0.96
CA ARG A 384 -12.17 11.75 -0.20
C ARG A 384 -11.11 11.82 0.88
N LEU A 385 -10.82 13.03 1.34
CA LEU A 385 -10.05 13.30 2.56
C LEU A 385 -10.97 13.76 3.67
N GLU A 386 -10.79 13.20 4.85
CA GLU A 386 -11.42 13.70 6.08
C GLU A 386 -10.35 14.19 7.04
N PHE A 387 -10.61 15.30 7.72
CA PHE A 387 -9.67 15.93 8.61
C PHE A 387 -10.20 15.94 10.03
N ASP A 388 -9.35 15.54 10.98
CA ASP A 388 -9.58 15.75 12.41
C ASP A 388 -8.43 16.59 13.03
N ALA A 389 -8.44 16.73 14.36
CA ALA A 389 -7.44 17.53 15.05
C ALA A 389 -6.01 16.97 14.88
N ASP A 390 -5.86 15.65 14.79
CA ASP A 390 -4.59 14.96 14.92
C ASP A 390 -4.12 14.30 13.61
N LYS A 391 -5.00 14.14 12.63
CA LYS A 391 -4.71 13.43 11.37
C LYS A 391 -5.58 13.89 10.20
N ALA A 392 -5.18 13.50 8.99
CA ALA A 392 -6.04 13.40 7.83
C ALA A 392 -6.20 11.93 7.44
N SER A 393 -7.37 11.56 6.96
CA SER A 393 -7.70 10.21 6.50
C SER A 393 -8.11 10.24 5.04
N TRP A 394 -7.39 9.51 4.18
CA TRP A 394 -7.73 9.35 2.77
C TRP A 394 -8.47 8.04 2.56
N PHE A 395 -9.73 8.13 2.16
CA PHE A 395 -10.54 7.01 1.73
C PHE A 395 -10.24 6.73 0.26
N THR A 396 -9.73 5.56 -0.03
CA THR A 396 -9.27 5.16 -1.37
C THR A 396 -10.35 4.43 -2.14
N ALA A 397 -10.18 4.32 -3.45
CA ALA A 397 -11.14 3.65 -4.35
C ALA A 397 -11.30 2.14 -4.06
N ASP A 398 -10.35 1.51 -3.40
CA ASP A 398 -10.38 0.08 -3.02
C ASP A 398 -10.90 -0.18 -1.60
N GLY A 399 -11.29 0.89 -0.87
CA GLY A 399 -11.86 0.80 0.47
C GLY A 399 -10.83 0.81 1.61
N ARG A 400 -9.55 1.09 1.33
CA ARG A 400 -8.55 1.36 2.38
C ARG A 400 -8.73 2.77 2.94
N VAL A 401 -8.27 2.96 4.17
CA VAL A 401 -8.18 4.28 4.79
C VAL A 401 -6.73 4.55 5.18
N LEU A 402 -6.07 5.41 4.39
CA LEU A 402 -4.69 5.81 4.65
C LEU A 402 -4.67 7.04 5.55
N THR A 403 -3.94 6.98 6.65
CA THR A 403 -3.87 8.06 7.62
C THR A 403 -2.55 8.81 7.55
N PHE A 404 -2.64 10.14 7.61
CA PHE A 404 -1.52 11.07 7.66
C PHE A 404 -1.57 11.79 9.02
N ALA A 405 -0.65 11.48 9.92
CA ALA A 405 -0.58 12.16 11.22
C ALA A 405 -0.24 13.63 11.02
N ARG A 406 -0.87 14.52 11.82
CA ARG A 406 -0.56 15.95 11.76
C ARG A 406 0.85 16.21 12.29
N GLU A 407 1.60 17.03 11.56
CA GLU A 407 2.96 17.42 11.91
C GLU A 407 3.14 18.92 11.65
N GLY A 408 3.06 19.73 12.73
CA GLY A 408 3.03 21.18 12.62
C GLY A 408 1.83 21.67 11.80
N GLU A 409 2.09 22.48 10.77
CA GLU A 409 1.07 22.94 9.82
C GLU A 409 0.80 21.94 8.67
N GLY A 410 1.59 20.87 8.57
CA GLY A 410 1.50 19.84 7.54
C GLY A 410 1.12 18.47 8.09
N PHE A 411 1.48 17.45 7.32
CA PHE A 411 1.20 16.06 7.64
C PHE A 411 2.45 15.19 7.41
N ALA A 412 2.61 14.17 8.24
CA ALA A 412 3.60 13.13 8.04
C ALA A 412 3.22 12.23 6.84
N ARG A 413 4.17 11.41 6.40
CA ARG A 413 3.92 10.34 5.43
C ARG A 413 2.79 9.41 5.89
N ALA A 414 2.04 8.85 4.96
CA ALA A 414 1.02 7.85 5.28
C ALA A 414 1.61 6.67 6.03
N SER A 415 0.87 6.19 7.03
CA SER A 415 1.28 5.04 7.83
C SER A 415 1.41 3.78 6.97
N GLY A 416 2.61 3.20 6.91
CA GLY A 416 2.88 1.92 6.22
C GLY A 416 3.02 2.00 4.70
N GLU A 417 2.82 3.16 4.09
CA GLU A 417 2.90 3.33 2.63
C GLU A 417 3.65 4.60 2.22
N ALA A 418 4.13 4.63 0.97
CA ALA A 418 4.91 5.75 0.44
C ALA A 418 4.00 6.82 -0.20
N TRP A 419 3.05 7.33 0.60
CA TRP A 419 2.16 8.42 0.23
C TRP A 419 2.38 9.64 1.12
N TRP A 420 2.31 10.83 0.55
CA TRP A 420 2.45 12.12 1.22
C TRP A 420 1.24 12.99 0.95
N LEU A 421 0.77 13.69 1.97
CA LEU A 421 -0.27 14.72 1.87
C LEU A 421 0.38 16.09 1.99
N THR A 422 0.25 16.91 0.95
CA THR A 422 0.77 18.27 0.91
C THR A 422 -0.33 19.26 0.56
N LYS A 423 -0.17 20.51 1.04
CA LYS A 423 -1.05 21.60 0.65
C LYS A 423 -0.61 22.13 -0.72
N ALA A 424 -1.54 22.21 -1.67
CA ALA A 424 -1.29 22.88 -2.93
C ALA A 424 -1.24 24.39 -2.69
N GLU A 425 -0.07 24.99 -2.83
CA GLU A 425 0.04 26.43 -2.66
C GLU A 425 -0.44 27.17 -3.91
N PRO A 426 -1.34 28.17 -3.77
CA PRO A 426 -1.72 29.03 -4.88
C PRO A 426 -0.49 29.67 -5.51
N GLY A 427 -0.34 29.52 -6.82
CA GLY A 427 0.81 30.02 -7.56
C GLY A 427 1.93 29.02 -7.79
N SER A 428 1.82 27.78 -7.28
CA SER A 428 2.69 26.67 -7.72
C SER A 428 2.30 26.21 -9.12
N ASP A 429 3.29 25.71 -9.89
CA ASP A 429 3.05 25.19 -11.25
C ASP A 429 1.99 24.08 -11.27
N ALA A 430 1.99 23.20 -10.26
CA ALA A 430 1.01 22.13 -10.10
C ALA A 430 -0.41 22.70 -9.92
N TYR A 431 -0.57 23.70 -9.05
CA TYR A 431 -1.85 24.35 -8.82
C TYR A 431 -2.36 25.06 -10.09
N ALA A 432 -1.49 25.87 -10.75
CA ALA A 432 -1.84 26.59 -11.96
C ALA A 432 -2.27 25.65 -13.10
N ARG A 433 -1.64 24.49 -13.20
CA ARG A 433 -1.95 23.49 -14.23
C ARG A 433 -3.29 22.82 -14.00
N VAL A 434 -3.59 22.35 -12.77
CA VAL A 434 -4.90 21.74 -12.47
C VAL A 434 -6.01 22.77 -12.64
N GLU A 435 -5.80 24.02 -12.21
CA GLU A 435 -6.76 25.10 -12.42
C GLU A 435 -6.99 25.40 -13.92
N ALA A 436 -5.95 25.30 -14.74
CA ALA A 436 -6.07 25.44 -16.20
C ALA A 436 -6.86 24.28 -16.82
N LEU A 437 -6.56 23.05 -16.44
CA LEU A 437 -7.29 21.84 -16.88
C LEU A 437 -8.76 21.88 -16.47
N GLN A 438 -9.06 22.29 -15.24
CA GLN A 438 -10.44 22.44 -14.79
C GLN A 438 -11.21 23.47 -15.63
N ARG A 439 -10.61 24.63 -15.91
CA ARG A 439 -11.23 25.66 -16.75
C ARG A 439 -11.45 25.20 -18.20
N GLU A 440 -10.46 24.52 -18.77
CA GLU A 440 -10.57 23.96 -20.12
C GLU A 440 -11.67 22.93 -20.21
N THR A 441 -11.70 21.99 -19.24
CA THR A 441 -12.72 20.95 -19.18
C THR A 441 -14.13 21.55 -18.99
N GLN A 442 -14.28 22.58 -18.16
CA GLN A 442 -15.55 23.31 -18.03
C GLN A 442 -16.01 23.90 -19.37
N GLN A 443 -15.10 24.48 -20.15
CA GLN A 443 -15.41 25.00 -21.47
C GLN A 443 -15.81 23.92 -22.46
N GLN A 444 -15.12 22.76 -22.42
CA GLN A 444 -15.46 21.61 -23.25
C GLN A 444 -16.82 21.04 -22.89
N LEU A 445 -17.14 20.84 -21.60
CA LEU A 445 -18.46 20.40 -21.15
C LEU A 445 -19.56 21.38 -21.52
N LYS A 446 -19.32 22.70 -21.39
CA LYS A 446 -20.24 23.74 -21.78
C LYS A 446 -20.58 23.69 -23.29
N SER A 447 -19.56 23.50 -24.12
CA SER A 447 -19.74 23.44 -25.59
C SER A 447 -20.38 22.13 -26.05
N SER A 448 -20.02 21.01 -25.47
CA SER A 448 -20.49 19.67 -25.87
C SER A 448 -21.91 19.34 -25.39
N ARG A 449 -22.34 19.95 -24.27
CA ARG A 449 -23.68 19.70 -23.69
C ARG A 449 -24.67 20.83 -23.83
N GLY A 450 -24.27 21.98 -24.42
CA GLY A 450 -25.11 23.14 -24.50
C GLY A 450 -25.57 23.70 -23.15
N LEU A 451 -24.80 23.43 -22.08
CA LEU A 451 -25.12 23.90 -20.73
C LEU A 451 -25.00 25.42 -20.64
N ASP A 452 -25.99 26.05 -20.02
CA ASP A 452 -25.93 27.48 -19.75
C ASP A 452 -24.90 27.81 -18.63
N GLU A 453 -24.62 29.12 -18.46
CA GLU A 453 -23.63 29.59 -17.49
C GLU A 453 -24.00 29.22 -16.03
N SER A 454 -25.28 29.08 -15.73
CA SER A 454 -25.78 28.72 -14.39
C SER A 454 -25.62 27.23 -14.11
N ALA A 455 -25.80 26.38 -15.10
CA ALA A 455 -25.55 24.95 -15.00
C ALA A 455 -24.04 24.66 -14.90
N VAL A 456 -23.20 25.42 -15.63
CA VAL A 456 -21.74 25.30 -15.52
C VAL A 456 -21.23 25.83 -14.19
N GLN A 457 -21.85 26.83 -13.57
CA GLN A 457 -21.52 27.27 -12.21
C GLN A 457 -21.82 26.21 -11.14
N ALA A 458 -22.82 25.38 -11.36
CA ALA A 458 -23.07 24.21 -10.47
C ALA A 458 -21.92 23.16 -10.53
N PHE A 459 -21.15 23.16 -11.62
CA PHE A 459 -19.94 22.34 -11.76
C PHE A 459 -18.65 23.09 -11.36
N THR A 460 -18.75 24.36 -10.90
CA THR A 460 -17.57 25.09 -10.41
C THR A 460 -17.18 24.58 -9.06
N GLN A 461 -16.20 23.77 -9.03
CA GLN A 461 -15.59 23.31 -7.80
C GLN A 461 -14.65 24.34 -7.20
N GLU A 462 -14.51 24.25 -5.88
CA GLU A 462 -13.45 24.92 -5.18
C GLU A 462 -12.09 24.54 -5.78
N PRO A 463 -11.13 25.45 -5.83
CA PRO A 463 -9.82 25.15 -6.33
C PRO A 463 -9.19 24.02 -5.49
N PHE A 464 -8.51 23.13 -6.18
CA PHE A 464 -7.63 22.13 -5.65
C PHE A 464 -6.74 22.68 -4.51
N TYR A 465 -6.83 22.07 -3.35
CA TYR A 465 -6.19 22.60 -2.15
C TYR A 465 -5.21 21.62 -1.53
N TRP A 466 -5.49 20.31 -1.60
CA TRP A 466 -4.66 19.24 -1.07
C TRP A 466 -4.21 18.29 -2.16
N ILE A 467 -2.98 17.80 -2.07
CA ILE A 467 -2.42 16.78 -2.96
C ILE A 467 -1.94 15.61 -2.13
N VAL A 468 -2.45 14.43 -2.45
CA VAL A 468 -1.87 13.15 -2.04
C VAL A 468 -1.02 12.65 -3.20
N MET A 469 0.26 12.35 -2.96
CA MET A 469 1.19 11.90 -4.00
C MET A 469 2.09 10.78 -3.49
N ASN A 470 2.59 9.96 -4.42
CA ASN A 470 3.60 8.95 -4.13
C ASN A 470 4.90 9.21 -4.91
N ASN A 471 5.89 8.33 -4.73
CA ASN A 471 7.17 8.39 -5.43
C ASN A 471 7.17 7.70 -6.81
N ALA A 472 5.99 7.27 -7.29
CA ALA A 472 5.78 6.73 -8.64
C ALA A 472 5.07 7.73 -9.58
N HIS A 473 4.99 9.01 -9.18
CA HIS A 473 4.34 10.11 -9.90
C HIS A 473 2.81 9.98 -10.03
N GLU A 474 2.18 9.18 -9.19
CA GLU A 474 0.73 9.20 -9.03
C GLU A 474 0.35 10.30 -8.04
N SER A 475 -0.69 11.07 -8.35
CA SER A 475 -1.21 12.08 -7.44
C SER A 475 -2.71 12.22 -7.53
N PHE A 476 -3.32 12.58 -6.39
CA PHE A 476 -4.73 12.83 -6.23
C PHE A 476 -4.92 14.22 -5.65
N GLY A 477 -5.75 15.03 -6.30
CA GLY A 477 -6.08 16.38 -5.86
C GLY A 477 -7.43 16.41 -5.14
N PHE A 478 -7.51 17.22 -4.09
CA PHE A 478 -8.71 17.38 -3.28
C PHE A 478 -9.00 18.84 -3.00
N SER A 479 -10.28 19.18 -2.86
CA SER A 479 -10.74 20.51 -2.46
C SER A 479 -10.32 20.83 -1.01
N ALA A 480 -10.58 22.06 -0.56
CA ALA A 480 -10.36 22.46 0.83
C ALA A 480 -11.22 21.65 1.82
N SER A 481 -12.42 21.22 1.40
CA SER A 481 -13.33 20.36 2.17
C SER A 481 -12.90 18.89 2.18
N GLY A 482 -12.00 18.47 1.29
CA GLY A 482 -11.54 17.10 1.15
C GLY A 482 -12.22 16.31 0.03
N ASP A 483 -13.03 16.96 -0.82
CA ASP A 483 -13.64 16.30 -1.97
C ASP A 483 -12.60 16.02 -3.05
N TRP A 484 -12.63 14.80 -3.60
CA TRP A 484 -11.75 14.45 -4.70
C TRP A 484 -12.03 15.26 -5.98
N VAL A 485 -11.00 15.81 -6.57
CA VAL A 485 -11.08 16.72 -7.73
C VAL A 485 -10.35 16.17 -8.94
N SER A 486 -9.20 15.53 -8.74
CA SER A 486 -8.38 15.05 -9.85
C SER A 486 -7.52 13.86 -9.49
N ALA A 487 -7.11 13.09 -10.52
CA ALA A 487 -6.10 12.06 -10.43
C ALA A 487 -5.14 12.17 -11.61
N THR A 488 -3.83 12.13 -11.33
CA THR A 488 -2.77 12.17 -12.34
C THR A 488 -1.93 10.92 -12.25
N ASP A 489 -1.60 10.32 -13.39
CA ASP A 489 -0.75 9.14 -13.50
C ASP A 489 0.45 9.48 -14.42
N GLY A 490 1.62 9.60 -13.84
CA GLY A 490 2.85 9.91 -14.54
C GLY A 490 2.92 11.37 -14.99
N HIS A 491 2.76 11.60 -16.31
CA HIS A 491 2.84 12.97 -16.86
C HIS A 491 1.61 13.80 -16.46
N PRO A 492 1.77 15.09 -16.11
CA PRO A 492 0.65 15.96 -15.72
C PRO A 492 -0.47 16.10 -16.76
N SER A 493 -0.20 15.91 -18.06
CA SER A 493 -1.25 15.86 -19.09
C SER A 493 -2.13 14.62 -19.02
N ASN A 494 -1.68 13.57 -18.32
CA ASN A 494 -2.47 12.38 -18.03
C ASN A 494 -3.27 12.57 -16.73
N THR A 495 -4.09 13.60 -16.69
CA THR A 495 -4.92 13.99 -15.54
C THR A 495 -6.40 13.81 -15.84
N VAL A 496 -7.08 13.07 -14.98
CA VAL A 496 -8.55 12.99 -14.93
C VAL A 496 -9.07 14.03 -13.97
N VAL A 497 -10.13 14.74 -14.35
CA VAL A 497 -10.81 15.72 -13.51
C VAL A 497 -12.22 15.22 -13.19
N ALA A 498 -12.59 15.26 -11.90
CA ALA A 498 -13.91 14.89 -11.41
C ALA A 498 -14.79 16.13 -11.26
N PHE A 499 -16.04 16.04 -11.72
CA PHE A 499 -17.07 17.08 -11.56
C PHE A 499 -18.23 16.56 -10.72
N ARG A 500 -18.83 17.44 -9.95
CA ARG A 500 -19.93 17.13 -9.05
C ARG A 500 -21.17 17.95 -9.38
N ASP A 501 -22.34 17.40 -9.08
CA ASP A 501 -23.58 18.15 -9.09
C ASP A 501 -23.75 19.01 -7.83
N ALA A 502 -24.89 19.70 -7.74
CA ALA A 502 -25.24 20.54 -6.59
C ALA A 502 -25.47 19.72 -5.29
N GLN A 503 -25.66 18.42 -5.40
CA GLN A 503 -25.84 17.47 -4.30
C GLN A 503 -24.49 16.89 -3.82
N GLY A 504 -23.37 17.19 -4.52
CA GLY A 504 -22.06 16.71 -4.19
C GLY A 504 -21.67 15.36 -4.81
N GLN A 505 -22.53 14.79 -5.67
CA GLN A 505 -22.26 13.51 -6.35
C GLN A 505 -21.30 13.71 -7.53
N VAL A 506 -20.33 12.81 -7.72
CA VAL A 506 -19.44 12.84 -8.89
C VAL A 506 -20.22 12.42 -10.13
N THR A 507 -20.55 13.32 -10.99
CA THR A 507 -21.33 13.07 -12.21
C THR A 507 -20.50 12.86 -13.44
N ASP A 508 -19.30 13.41 -13.49
CA ASP A 508 -18.45 13.32 -14.67
C ASP A 508 -16.98 13.13 -14.28
N LEU A 509 -16.32 12.18 -14.92
CA LEU A 509 -14.88 12.01 -14.94
C LEU A 509 -14.40 12.37 -16.36
N VAL A 510 -13.48 13.32 -16.49
CA VAL A 510 -13.02 13.81 -17.79
C VAL A 510 -11.50 13.77 -17.87
N HIS A 511 -10.98 13.24 -18.97
CA HIS A 511 -9.58 13.36 -19.35
C HIS A 511 -9.45 14.39 -20.48
N PRO A 512 -9.09 15.66 -20.18
CA PRO A 512 -9.18 16.76 -21.15
C PRO A 512 -8.34 16.53 -22.39
N GLU A 513 -7.10 16.10 -22.21
CA GLU A 513 -6.14 15.92 -23.32
C GLU A 513 -6.55 14.84 -24.31
N SER A 514 -7.31 13.82 -23.87
CA SER A 514 -7.88 12.80 -24.76
C SER A 514 -9.30 13.09 -25.19
N GLN A 515 -9.89 14.19 -24.73
CA GLN A 515 -11.29 14.58 -25.02
C GLN A 515 -12.32 13.47 -24.68
N ARG A 516 -12.01 12.63 -23.71
CA ARG A 516 -12.85 11.49 -23.27
C ARG A 516 -13.42 11.74 -21.90
N GLY A 517 -14.65 11.28 -21.67
CA GLY A 517 -15.31 11.38 -20.37
C GLY A 517 -16.14 10.15 -20.05
N ILE A 518 -16.39 9.98 -18.75
CA ILE A 518 -17.35 9.02 -18.19
C ILE A 518 -18.38 9.81 -17.42
N ARG A 519 -19.67 9.60 -17.71
CA ARG A 519 -20.78 10.14 -16.96
C ARG A 519 -21.42 9.08 -16.09
N VAL A 520 -21.87 9.49 -14.91
CA VAL A 520 -22.62 8.66 -13.96
C VAL A 520 -23.94 9.35 -13.68
N ASP A 521 -25.03 8.61 -13.82
CA ASP A 521 -26.38 9.07 -13.47
C ASP A 521 -26.83 8.40 -12.16
N TYR A 522 -27.53 9.16 -11.33
CA TYR A 522 -27.93 8.75 -9.98
C TYR A 522 -29.45 8.77 -9.83
N GLU A 523 -29.94 7.94 -8.92
CA GLU A 523 -31.28 8.06 -8.36
C GLU A 523 -31.22 8.47 -6.88
N GLU A 524 -32.24 9.20 -6.44
CA GLU A 524 -32.40 9.59 -5.04
C GLU A 524 -33.13 8.50 -4.27
N LEU A 525 -32.58 8.08 -3.13
CA LEU A 525 -33.17 7.09 -2.24
C LEU A 525 -34.15 7.78 -1.27
N VAL A 526 -35.45 7.58 -1.48
CA VAL A 526 -36.57 8.23 -0.73
C VAL A 526 -36.80 7.55 0.63
N GLN A 527 -35.82 7.34 1.49
CA GLN A 527 -36.05 6.64 2.75
C GLN A 527 -35.64 7.39 4.03
N SER A 528 -35.08 8.56 3.97
CA SER A 528 -34.54 9.21 5.17
C SER A 528 -35.16 10.58 5.42
N THR A 529 -35.53 10.84 6.69
CA THR A 529 -35.84 12.19 7.18
C THR A 529 -34.58 13.01 7.44
N GLU A 530 -33.42 12.44 7.19
CA GLU A 530 -32.06 13.01 7.18
C GLU A 530 -31.67 13.33 5.74
N ALA A 531 -30.45 13.74 5.47
CA ALA A 531 -30.01 14.17 4.12
C ALA A 531 -30.33 13.09 3.05
N PRO A 532 -30.75 13.47 1.83
CA PRO A 532 -31.03 12.52 0.77
C PRO A 532 -29.78 11.72 0.39
N GLU A 533 -29.92 10.42 0.26
CA GLU A 533 -28.90 9.51 -0.22
C GLU A 533 -29.09 9.25 -1.72
N TYR A 534 -27.99 9.10 -2.44
CA TYR A 534 -27.96 8.89 -3.89
C TYR A 534 -27.16 7.64 -4.22
N ARG A 535 -27.58 6.89 -5.26
CA ARG A 535 -26.82 5.76 -5.78
C ARG A 535 -26.75 5.78 -7.30
N PRO A 536 -25.65 5.31 -7.92
CA PRO A 536 -25.54 5.19 -9.36
C PRO A 536 -26.57 4.21 -9.93
N ILE A 537 -27.25 4.60 -11.02
CA ILE A 537 -28.15 3.72 -11.79
C ILE A 537 -27.57 3.39 -13.16
N SER A 538 -26.74 4.27 -13.71
CA SER A 538 -26.07 4.04 -14.98
C SER A 538 -24.74 4.79 -15.04
N ALA A 539 -23.84 4.32 -15.89
CA ALA A 539 -22.65 5.06 -16.28
C ALA A 539 -22.36 4.83 -17.77
N TYR A 540 -21.81 5.84 -18.44
CA TYR A 540 -21.47 5.74 -19.85
C TYR A 540 -20.35 6.69 -20.27
N THR A 541 -19.65 6.31 -21.33
CA THR A 541 -18.58 7.11 -21.91
C THR A 541 -19.11 8.10 -22.96
N TYR A 542 -18.42 9.22 -23.10
CA TYR A 542 -18.71 10.23 -24.12
C TYR A 542 -17.44 10.93 -24.58
N ASN A 543 -17.55 11.63 -25.74
CA ASN A 543 -16.48 12.48 -26.27
C ASN A 543 -16.81 13.95 -25.96
N THR A 544 -15.85 14.67 -25.38
CA THR A 544 -16.03 16.09 -25.01
C THR A 544 -15.91 17.05 -26.20
N ALA A 545 -15.42 16.57 -27.37
CA ALA A 545 -15.27 17.39 -28.58
C ALA A 545 -16.57 17.66 -29.37
N GLY A 546 -17.74 17.31 -28.84
CA GLY A 546 -19.04 17.72 -29.39
C GLY A 546 -19.71 16.72 -30.33
N VAL A 547 -19.39 15.46 -30.28
CA VAL A 547 -20.22 14.42 -30.91
C VAL A 547 -21.44 14.19 -30.01
N GLU A 548 -22.65 14.45 -30.55
CA GLU A 548 -23.90 14.26 -29.84
C GLU A 548 -23.98 12.86 -29.25
N ALA A 549 -24.17 12.80 -27.93
CA ALA A 549 -24.20 11.58 -27.15
C ALA A 549 -25.51 10.78 -27.29
N ASP A 550 -26.11 10.74 -28.46
CA ASP A 550 -27.29 9.88 -28.69
C ASP A 550 -26.94 8.39 -28.65
N THR A 551 -25.63 8.06 -28.73
CA THR A 551 -25.16 6.69 -28.67
C THR A 551 -23.82 6.64 -27.94
N PRO A 552 -23.79 6.31 -26.64
CA PRO A 552 -22.54 6.18 -25.90
C PRO A 552 -21.71 5.02 -26.47
N LEU A 553 -20.37 5.21 -26.48
CA LEU A 553 -19.46 4.14 -26.91
C LEU A 553 -19.53 2.95 -25.95
N MET A 554 -19.56 3.21 -24.66
CA MET A 554 -19.67 2.23 -23.60
C MET A 554 -20.72 2.67 -22.59
N ALA A 555 -21.52 1.73 -22.08
CA ALA A 555 -22.52 1.98 -21.08
C ALA A 555 -22.72 0.79 -20.16
N THR A 556 -23.06 1.07 -18.92
CA THR A 556 -23.43 0.09 -17.90
C THR A 556 -24.62 0.58 -17.11
N GLU A 557 -25.47 -0.35 -16.67
CA GLU A 557 -26.60 -0.09 -15.76
C GLU A 557 -26.46 -0.97 -14.52
N TYR A 558 -26.89 -0.42 -13.40
CA TYR A 558 -26.79 -1.04 -12.08
C TYR A 558 -28.18 -1.37 -11.54
N SER A 559 -28.32 -2.56 -10.94
CA SER A 559 -29.56 -2.98 -10.30
C SER A 559 -29.30 -3.36 -8.84
N TYR A 560 -30.24 -3.03 -7.99
CA TYR A 560 -30.13 -3.19 -6.54
C TYR A 560 -31.33 -3.90 -5.95
N GLU A 561 -31.09 -4.60 -4.84
CA GLU A 561 -32.14 -5.07 -3.92
C GLU A 561 -31.86 -4.50 -2.53
N GLY A 562 -32.69 -3.52 -2.10
CA GLY A 562 -32.39 -2.71 -0.91
C GLY A 562 -31.10 -1.92 -1.12
N GLU A 563 -30.13 -2.11 -0.23
CA GLU A 563 -28.81 -1.46 -0.27
C GLU A 563 -27.72 -2.33 -0.95
N HIS A 564 -28.08 -3.50 -1.48
CA HIS A 564 -27.16 -4.43 -2.12
C HIS A 564 -27.20 -4.30 -3.64
N LEU A 565 -26.03 -4.12 -4.25
CA LEU A 565 -25.86 -4.21 -5.70
C LEU A 565 -26.03 -5.67 -6.12
N THR A 566 -27.02 -5.97 -6.95
CA THR A 566 -27.33 -7.34 -7.39
C THR A 566 -26.86 -7.66 -8.80
N SER A 567 -26.78 -6.65 -9.67
CA SER A 567 -26.26 -6.87 -11.01
C SER A 567 -25.72 -5.61 -11.68
N VAL A 568 -24.83 -5.85 -12.61
CA VAL A 568 -24.25 -4.86 -13.54
C VAL A 568 -24.49 -5.35 -14.95
N THR A 569 -25.23 -4.57 -15.71
CA THR A 569 -25.64 -4.91 -17.08
C THR A 569 -24.81 -4.11 -18.07
N THR A 570 -24.16 -4.79 -18.99
CA THR A 570 -23.48 -4.23 -20.16
C THR A 570 -24.03 -4.86 -21.42
N ASN A 571 -23.64 -4.39 -22.59
CA ASN A 571 -24.00 -5.05 -23.83
C ASN A 571 -23.26 -6.41 -24.05
N ALA A 572 -22.31 -6.75 -23.20
CA ALA A 572 -21.67 -8.06 -23.14
C ALA A 572 -22.44 -9.06 -22.27
N GLY A 573 -23.46 -8.63 -21.52
CA GLY A 573 -24.29 -9.45 -20.67
C GLY A 573 -24.50 -8.86 -19.28
N VAL A 574 -24.95 -9.70 -18.36
CA VAL A 574 -25.28 -9.31 -16.99
C VAL A 574 -24.36 -10.03 -16.03
N ARG A 575 -23.51 -9.27 -15.30
CA ARG A 575 -22.76 -9.78 -14.16
C ARG A 575 -23.63 -9.66 -12.92
N SER A 576 -23.77 -10.71 -12.13
CA SER A 576 -24.72 -10.78 -11.02
C SER A 576 -24.05 -11.23 -9.72
N TYR A 577 -24.60 -10.78 -8.61
CA TYR A 577 -24.15 -11.09 -7.26
C TYR A 577 -25.30 -11.63 -6.44
N THR A 578 -25.15 -12.83 -5.86
CA THR A 578 -26.09 -13.34 -4.87
C THR A 578 -25.53 -13.10 -3.47
N HIS A 579 -26.43 -12.86 -2.51
CA HIS A 579 -26.03 -12.51 -1.16
C HIS A 579 -26.50 -13.57 -0.16
N THR A 580 -25.79 -13.68 0.95
CA THR A 580 -26.22 -14.41 2.13
C THR A 580 -27.28 -13.60 2.91
N ASP A 581 -27.95 -14.23 3.89
CA ASP A 581 -28.87 -13.51 4.78
C ASP A 581 -28.18 -12.36 5.58
N ALA A 582 -26.87 -12.42 5.74
CA ALA A 582 -26.04 -11.37 6.36
C ALA A 582 -25.59 -10.28 5.38
N GLY A 583 -26.00 -10.33 4.10
CA GLY A 583 -25.65 -9.36 3.07
C GLY A 583 -24.28 -9.54 2.43
N LEU A 584 -23.57 -10.64 2.71
CA LEU A 584 -22.28 -10.94 2.11
C LEU A 584 -22.44 -11.57 0.71
N ILE A 585 -21.61 -11.21 -0.26
CA ILE A 585 -21.65 -11.83 -1.59
C ILE A 585 -21.35 -13.34 -1.47
N ARG A 586 -22.35 -14.15 -1.79
CA ARG A 586 -22.25 -15.61 -1.82
C ARG A 586 -21.70 -16.11 -3.13
N GLU A 587 -22.23 -15.63 -4.27
CA GLU A 587 -21.82 -16.04 -5.61
C GLU A 587 -21.58 -14.81 -6.47
N VAL A 588 -20.54 -14.90 -7.28
CA VAL A 588 -20.28 -13.99 -8.40
C VAL A 588 -20.57 -14.75 -9.68
N ILE A 589 -21.47 -14.22 -10.49
CA ILE A 589 -21.94 -14.86 -11.73
C ILE A 589 -21.56 -13.94 -12.90
N ASN A 590 -20.76 -14.47 -13.83
CA ASN A 590 -20.31 -13.68 -14.97
C ASN A 590 -21.41 -13.46 -16.01
N ALA A 591 -21.08 -12.64 -17.00
CA ALA A 591 -21.99 -12.29 -18.08
C ALA A 591 -22.53 -13.50 -18.89
N ASN A 592 -21.87 -14.64 -18.85
CA ASN A 592 -22.28 -15.89 -19.49
C ASN A 592 -23.20 -16.73 -18.63
N GLY A 593 -23.49 -16.31 -17.41
CA GLY A 593 -24.30 -17.06 -16.44
C GLY A 593 -23.51 -18.16 -15.71
N THR A 594 -22.15 -18.16 -15.82
CA THR A 594 -21.29 -19.10 -15.09
C THR A 594 -21.01 -18.52 -13.71
N VAL A 595 -21.14 -19.34 -12.67
CA VAL A 595 -20.72 -18.99 -11.32
C VAL A 595 -19.19 -19.06 -11.26
N GLU A 596 -18.51 -17.92 -11.12
CA GLU A 596 -17.06 -17.81 -11.07
C GLU A 596 -16.55 -18.24 -9.70
N VAL A 597 -17.23 -17.77 -8.65
CA VAL A 597 -16.89 -18.09 -7.29
C VAL A 597 -18.13 -18.26 -6.42
N THR A 598 -18.09 -19.23 -5.49
CA THR A 598 -19.08 -19.38 -4.42
C THR A 598 -18.34 -19.32 -3.08
N ASN A 599 -18.72 -18.38 -2.23
CA ASN A 599 -18.12 -18.17 -0.91
C ASN A 599 -19.00 -18.68 0.20
N THR A 600 -18.38 -19.22 1.24
CA THR A 600 -19.01 -19.51 2.53
C THR A 600 -18.24 -18.75 3.61
N TYR A 601 -18.96 -18.14 4.53
CA TYR A 601 -18.40 -17.25 5.56
C TYR A 601 -18.61 -17.79 6.96
N ASP A 602 -17.76 -17.38 7.89
CA ASP A 602 -17.99 -17.55 9.33
C ASP A 602 -18.82 -16.37 9.90
N GLU A 603 -19.09 -16.43 11.21
CA GLU A 603 -19.89 -15.41 11.92
C GLU A 603 -19.23 -14.02 11.93
N LEU A 604 -17.93 -13.92 11.64
CA LEU A 604 -17.18 -12.67 11.54
C LEU A 604 -17.11 -12.10 10.11
N GLY A 605 -17.76 -12.76 9.14
CA GLY A 605 -17.75 -12.36 7.73
C GLY A 605 -16.47 -12.72 6.98
N ARG A 606 -15.65 -13.63 7.54
CA ARG A 606 -14.43 -14.13 6.88
C ARG A 606 -14.75 -15.34 6.02
N VAL A 607 -14.16 -15.42 4.83
CA VAL A 607 -14.32 -16.59 3.97
C VAL A 607 -13.70 -17.83 4.61
N VAL A 608 -14.46 -18.89 4.78
CA VAL A 608 -13.98 -20.18 5.30
C VAL A 608 -13.94 -21.28 4.25
N HIS A 609 -14.70 -21.12 3.17
CA HIS A 609 -14.69 -22.03 2.04
C HIS A 609 -14.99 -21.28 0.74
N GLN A 610 -14.31 -21.66 -0.33
CA GLN A 610 -14.49 -21.09 -1.65
C GLN A 610 -14.50 -22.19 -2.71
N LEU A 611 -15.48 -22.13 -3.62
CA LEU A 611 -15.57 -22.98 -4.82
C LEU A 611 -15.40 -22.09 -6.05
N THR A 612 -14.43 -22.42 -6.92
CA THR A 612 -14.18 -21.69 -8.17
C THR A 612 -14.96 -22.29 -9.35
N GLU A 613 -15.03 -21.57 -10.47
CA GLU A 613 -15.72 -22.01 -11.71
C GLU A 613 -15.21 -23.36 -12.25
N TYR A 614 -13.95 -23.70 -12.00
CA TYR A 614 -13.33 -24.97 -12.43
C TYR A 614 -13.55 -26.13 -11.44
N GLY A 615 -14.39 -25.92 -10.42
CA GLY A 615 -14.71 -26.93 -9.41
C GLY A 615 -13.61 -27.10 -8.35
N ARG A 616 -12.63 -26.20 -8.28
CA ARG A 616 -11.63 -26.23 -7.23
C ARG A 616 -12.22 -25.71 -5.93
N GLU A 617 -12.18 -26.56 -4.90
CA GLU A 617 -12.61 -26.20 -3.55
C GLU A 617 -11.41 -25.88 -2.66
N VAL A 618 -11.49 -24.77 -1.95
CA VAL A 618 -10.46 -24.31 -1.02
C VAL A 618 -11.06 -23.95 0.31
N SER A 619 -10.45 -24.45 1.39
CA SER A 619 -10.84 -24.14 2.76
C SER A 619 -9.84 -23.23 3.42
N TYR A 620 -10.33 -22.30 4.22
CA TYR A 620 -9.54 -21.37 5.03
C TYR A 620 -9.78 -21.63 6.52
N THR A 621 -8.74 -21.84 7.28
CA THR A 621 -8.81 -21.95 8.73
C THR A 621 -7.96 -20.87 9.36
N TYR A 622 -8.61 -19.90 10.01
CA TYR A 622 -7.95 -18.80 10.70
C TYR A 622 -7.64 -19.22 12.12
N THR A 623 -6.37 -19.22 12.46
CA THR A 623 -5.96 -19.50 13.83
C THR A 623 -5.85 -18.18 14.60
N PRO A 624 -6.06 -18.20 15.93
CA PRO A 624 -5.98 -17.00 16.76
C PRO A 624 -4.66 -16.25 16.68
N SER A 625 -3.63 -16.88 16.16
CA SER A 625 -2.24 -16.44 16.22
C SER A 625 -1.67 -16.06 14.86
N LEU A 626 -2.52 -15.47 13.99
CA LEU A 626 -2.07 -14.88 12.73
C LEU A 626 -1.53 -15.90 11.70
N VAL A 627 -1.90 -17.17 11.86
CA VAL A 627 -1.64 -18.20 10.86
C VAL A 627 -2.95 -18.61 10.22
N THR A 628 -2.99 -18.61 8.90
CA THR A 628 -4.12 -19.10 8.11
C THR A 628 -3.71 -20.36 7.37
N ILE A 629 -4.46 -21.41 7.55
CA ILE A 629 -4.30 -22.67 6.82
C ILE A 629 -5.18 -22.55 5.57
N VAL A 630 -4.56 -22.60 4.41
CA VAL A 630 -5.25 -22.64 3.13
C VAL A 630 -5.09 -24.04 2.57
N ALA A 631 -6.16 -24.82 2.56
CA ALA A 631 -6.14 -26.22 2.19
C ALA A 631 -7.00 -26.45 0.95
N ASP A 632 -6.49 -27.27 0.03
CA ASP A 632 -7.27 -27.85 -1.07
C ASP A 632 -8.24 -28.89 -0.47
N ALA A 633 -9.54 -28.70 -0.65
CA ALA A 633 -10.56 -29.53 -0.01
C ALA A 633 -10.66 -30.95 -0.61
N GLU A 634 -10.26 -31.15 -1.87
CA GLU A 634 -10.30 -32.46 -2.51
C GLU A 634 -9.30 -33.43 -1.92
N THR A 635 -8.12 -32.98 -1.54
CA THR A 635 -7.04 -33.87 -1.12
C THR A 635 -6.77 -33.82 0.37
N GLY A 636 -7.14 -32.72 1.06
CA GLY A 636 -6.89 -32.52 2.49
C GLY A 636 -5.41 -32.52 2.91
N ASP A 637 -4.54 -33.00 2.05
CA ASP A 637 -3.10 -33.14 2.28
C ASP A 637 -2.26 -32.01 1.71
N ASN A 638 -2.83 -31.16 0.82
CA ASN A 638 -2.16 -30.03 0.19
C ASN A 638 -2.57 -28.73 0.88
N SER A 639 -1.99 -28.44 2.02
CA SER A 639 -2.22 -27.19 2.74
C SER A 639 -0.98 -26.33 2.78
N ASN A 640 -1.15 -25.03 2.63
CA ASN A 640 -0.13 -24.03 2.90
C ASN A 640 -0.46 -23.29 4.20
N LEU A 641 0.55 -23.07 5.02
CA LEU A 641 0.42 -22.23 6.21
C LEU A 641 0.88 -20.82 5.83
N TRP A 642 -0.05 -19.87 5.84
CA TRP A 642 0.23 -18.46 5.60
C TRP A 642 0.36 -17.75 6.93
N THR A 643 1.52 -17.17 7.19
CA THR A 643 1.82 -16.47 8.44
C THR A 643 1.85 -14.98 8.20
N SER A 644 1.04 -14.25 8.95
CA SER A 644 1.01 -12.78 8.91
C SER A 644 1.55 -12.20 10.22
N ASP A 645 2.02 -10.95 10.18
CA ASP A 645 2.32 -10.21 11.40
C ASP A 645 1.04 -9.55 11.99
N SER A 646 1.20 -8.83 13.10
CA SER A 646 0.08 -8.16 13.77
C SER A 646 -0.62 -7.11 12.89
N LYS A 647 0.03 -6.62 11.86
CA LYS A 647 -0.49 -5.63 10.90
C LYS A 647 -1.11 -6.26 9.65
N GLY A 648 -1.20 -7.58 9.59
CA GLY A 648 -1.72 -8.30 8.43
C GLY A 648 -0.73 -8.44 7.27
N ARG A 649 0.55 -8.04 7.44
CA ARG A 649 1.58 -8.22 6.41
C ARG A 649 2.01 -9.67 6.33
N LEU A 650 2.15 -10.19 5.13
CA LEU A 650 2.57 -11.56 4.91
C LEU A 650 4.07 -11.72 5.22
N ILE A 651 4.40 -12.50 6.26
CA ILE A 651 5.78 -12.75 6.68
C ILE A 651 6.28 -14.16 6.36
N GLY A 652 5.40 -15.07 5.98
CA GLY A 652 5.81 -16.42 5.61
C GLY A 652 4.74 -17.27 4.96
N ILE A 653 5.19 -18.18 4.09
CA ILE A 653 4.36 -19.25 3.51
C ILE A 653 5.11 -20.57 3.69
N THR A 654 4.53 -21.51 4.39
CA THR A 654 5.10 -22.85 4.58
C THR A 654 4.26 -23.85 3.80
N ALA A 655 4.90 -24.61 2.90
CA ALA A 655 4.24 -25.67 2.13
C ALA A 655 4.16 -26.97 2.95
N THR A 656 3.39 -27.93 2.45
CA THR A 656 3.20 -29.28 3.07
C THR A 656 4.49 -30.07 3.26
N ASP A 657 5.51 -29.85 2.42
CA ASP A 657 6.82 -30.48 2.54
C ASP A 657 7.72 -29.81 3.59
N GLY A 658 7.23 -28.76 4.28
CA GLY A 658 7.96 -27.97 5.26
C GLY A 658 8.86 -26.90 4.64
N SER A 659 8.95 -26.79 3.30
CA SER A 659 9.69 -25.71 2.65
C SER A 659 9.00 -24.37 2.91
N ARG A 660 9.79 -23.33 3.19
CA ARG A 660 9.24 -22.04 3.64
C ARG A 660 9.82 -20.86 2.87
N GLN A 661 8.93 -19.99 2.40
CA GLN A 661 9.26 -18.64 1.95
C GLN A 661 9.02 -17.65 3.10
N THR A 662 9.91 -16.69 3.30
CA THR A 662 9.73 -15.65 4.33
C THR A 662 9.98 -14.26 3.79
N MET A 663 9.24 -13.27 4.32
CA MET A 663 9.34 -11.86 3.97
C MET A 663 9.68 -11.03 5.23
N ARG A 664 10.45 -9.96 5.03
CA ARG A 664 10.79 -9.01 6.10
C ARG A 664 10.46 -7.60 5.63
N TYR A 665 10.00 -6.78 6.56
CA TYR A 665 9.62 -5.39 6.31
C TYR A 665 10.38 -4.45 7.24
N ASP A 666 10.62 -3.22 6.76
CA ASP A 666 11.11 -2.13 7.61
C ASP A 666 9.93 -1.46 8.36
N SER A 667 10.25 -0.44 9.16
CA SER A 667 9.26 0.34 9.92
C SER A 667 8.29 1.14 9.04
N PHE A 668 8.60 1.31 7.76
CA PHE A 668 7.78 2.04 6.78
C PHE A 668 6.93 1.11 5.89
N GLY A 669 6.93 -0.21 6.14
CA GLY A 669 6.19 -1.18 5.35
C GLY A 669 6.89 -1.63 4.06
N ASN A 670 8.13 -1.19 3.79
CA ASN A 670 8.87 -1.66 2.63
C ASN A 670 9.37 -3.08 2.84
N ARG A 671 9.24 -3.95 1.83
CA ARG A 671 9.73 -5.34 1.89
C ARG A 671 11.24 -5.39 1.66
N VAL A 672 12.00 -5.40 2.77
CA VAL A 672 13.47 -5.35 2.78
C VAL A 672 14.16 -6.69 2.58
N GLY A 673 13.44 -7.80 2.64
CA GLY A 673 14.03 -9.11 2.40
C GLY A 673 13.02 -10.18 2.04
N ILE A 674 13.47 -11.12 1.22
CA ILE A 674 12.74 -12.34 0.87
C ILE A 674 13.72 -13.49 1.00
N THR A 675 13.33 -14.57 1.66
CA THR A 675 14.03 -15.84 1.61
C THR A 675 13.11 -16.84 0.93
N GLU A 676 13.54 -17.39 -0.19
CA GLU A 676 12.76 -18.36 -0.96
C GLU A 676 12.82 -19.76 -0.33
N ARG A 677 11.99 -20.68 -0.82
CA ARG A 677 11.90 -22.06 -0.33
C ARG A 677 13.18 -22.86 -0.45
N ASP A 678 14.03 -22.53 -1.42
CA ASP A 678 15.38 -23.13 -1.61
C ASP A 678 16.46 -22.51 -0.71
N GLY A 679 16.08 -21.51 0.10
CA GLY A 679 16.99 -20.77 0.99
C GLY A 679 17.70 -19.60 0.32
N SER A 680 17.46 -19.35 -0.96
CA SER A 680 18.01 -18.20 -1.68
C SER A 680 17.42 -16.89 -1.13
N ARG A 681 18.20 -15.78 -1.15
CA ARG A 681 17.85 -14.56 -0.44
C ARG A 681 17.97 -13.32 -1.32
N THR A 682 16.93 -12.51 -1.31
CA THR A 682 16.96 -11.13 -1.82
C THR A 682 16.98 -10.16 -0.65
N ALA A 683 17.83 -9.14 -0.72
CA ALA A 683 17.89 -8.08 0.29
C ALA A 683 17.76 -6.71 -0.38
N ARG A 684 16.97 -5.81 0.22
CA ARG A 684 16.68 -4.47 -0.30
C ARG A 684 16.91 -3.41 0.77
N VAL A 685 17.35 -2.24 0.33
CA VAL A 685 17.50 -1.05 1.17
C VAL A 685 16.73 0.08 0.52
N PHE A 686 15.92 0.76 1.29
CA PHE A 686 15.12 1.91 0.86
C PHE A 686 15.60 3.18 1.54
N ASP A 687 15.39 4.32 0.89
CA ASP A 687 15.61 5.63 1.53
C ASP A 687 14.37 6.08 2.34
N ASN A 688 14.47 7.25 2.97
CA ASN A 688 13.39 7.83 3.77
C ASN A 688 12.12 8.20 2.95
N ARG A 689 12.24 8.27 1.62
CA ARG A 689 11.10 8.43 0.70
C ARG A 689 10.53 7.11 0.19
N GLY A 690 10.99 5.97 0.71
CA GLY A 690 10.55 4.65 0.27
C GLY A 690 11.05 4.25 -1.12
N ARG A 691 12.09 4.95 -1.66
CA ARG A 691 12.69 4.62 -2.95
C ARG A 691 13.78 3.57 -2.77
N LEU A 692 13.81 2.57 -3.65
CA LEU A 692 14.81 1.52 -3.61
C LEU A 692 16.21 2.09 -3.89
N LYS A 693 17.11 2.02 -2.91
CA LYS A 693 18.52 2.45 -3.05
C LYS A 693 19.46 1.32 -3.45
N ARG A 694 19.19 0.13 -2.95
CA ARG A 694 20.06 -1.03 -3.21
C ARG A 694 19.24 -2.31 -3.18
N GLU A 695 19.57 -3.22 -4.09
CA GLU A 695 19.05 -4.59 -4.08
C GLU A 695 20.20 -5.57 -4.28
N ARG A 696 20.19 -6.64 -3.51
CA ARG A 696 21.07 -7.78 -3.68
C ARG A 696 20.27 -9.01 -4.01
N THR A 697 20.54 -9.61 -5.16
CA THR A 697 19.87 -10.82 -5.59
C THR A 697 20.48 -12.10 -5.00
N PRO A 698 19.78 -13.23 -5.05
CA PRO A 698 20.29 -14.52 -4.61
C PRO A 698 21.59 -14.94 -5.30
N GLU A 699 21.74 -14.59 -6.57
CA GLU A 699 22.92 -14.91 -7.39
C GLU A 699 24.14 -14.06 -7.01
N GLY A 700 23.96 -13.11 -6.10
CA GLY A 700 25.03 -12.23 -5.62
C GLY A 700 25.26 -11.00 -6.51
N THR A 701 24.30 -10.64 -7.34
CA THR A 701 24.30 -9.37 -8.07
C THR A 701 23.83 -8.25 -7.16
N ASP A 702 24.54 -7.13 -7.20
CA ASP A 702 24.30 -5.95 -6.35
C ASP A 702 23.91 -4.77 -7.25
N TYR A 703 22.68 -4.28 -7.09
CA TYR A 703 22.15 -3.13 -7.79
C TYR A 703 22.15 -1.92 -6.85
N THR A 704 22.56 -0.76 -7.36
CA THR A 704 22.49 0.52 -6.64
C THR A 704 21.78 1.54 -7.52
N TYR A 705 20.79 2.24 -6.94
CA TYR A 705 19.92 3.19 -7.63
C TYR A 705 20.21 4.61 -7.18
N GLY A 706 20.42 5.52 -8.15
CA GLY A 706 20.48 6.96 -7.95
C GLY A 706 19.13 7.60 -8.24
N TRP A 707 18.77 8.63 -7.48
CA TRP A 707 17.47 9.34 -7.60
C TRP A 707 17.70 10.84 -7.56
N ASP A 708 16.90 11.60 -8.31
CA ASP A 708 16.87 13.06 -8.23
C ASP A 708 15.80 13.54 -7.20
N GLU A 709 15.70 14.85 -7.07
CA GLU A 709 14.73 15.51 -6.18
C GLU A 709 13.26 15.34 -6.62
N HIS A 710 13.03 14.95 -7.87
CA HIS A 710 11.71 14.70 -8.45
C HIS A 710 11.33 13.21 -8.46
N ASP A 711 11.98 12.37 -7.64
CA ASP A 711 11.75 10.92 -7.53
C ASP A 711 12.00 10.15 -8.84
N ARG A 712 12.90 10.63 -9.73
CA ARG A 712 13.27 9.97 -10.98
C ARG A 712 14.62 9.29 -10.84
N ILE A 713 14.79 8.13 -11.49
CA ILE A 713 16.05 7.35 -11.47
C ILE A 713 17.10 8.07 -12.31
N THR A 714 18.21 8.48 -11.71
CA THR A 714 19.36 9.07 -12.42
C THR A 714 20.40 8.05 -12.84
N GLY A 715 20.40 6.88 -12.25
CA GLY A 715 21.32 5.80 -12.64
C GLY A 715 21.05 4.50 -11.92
N VAL A 716 21.41 3.40 -12.58
CA VAL A 716 21.41 2.05 -12.02
C VAL A 716 22.79 1.45 -12.21
N SER A 717 23.49 1.19 -11.11
CA SER A 717 24.80 0.53 -11.12
C SER A 717 24.64 -0.93 -10.74
N VAL A 718 25.25 -1.81 -11.52
CA VAL A 718 25.19 -3.27 -11.35
C VAL A 718 26.61 -3.82 -11.18
N ARG A 719 26.85 -4.66 -10.17
CA ARG A 719 28.13 -5.33 -9.97
C ARG A 719 27.96 -6.76 -9.44
N ASP A 720 28.97 -7.59 -9.72
CA ASP A 720 29.10 -8.90 -9.06
C ASP A 720 29.60 -8.69 -7.63
N ALA A 721 28.85 -9.19 -6.67
CA ALA A 721 29.15 -9.10 -5.24
C ALA A 721 29.21 -10.48 -4.57
N ARG A 722 29.39 -11.58 -5.35
CA ARG A 722 29.52 -12.95 -4.82
C ARG A 722 30.74 -13.11 -3.91
N ASP A 723 31.84 -12.47 -4.24
CA ASP A 723 32.99 -12.40 -3.35
C ASP A 723 33.11 -11.01 -2.70
N PRO A 724 32.80 -10.89 -1.40
CA PRO A 724 32.85 -9.60 -0.68
C PRO A 724 34.28 -8.99 -0.63
N ARG A 725 35.33 -9.80 -0.87
CA ARG A 725 36.73 -9.35 -0.89
C ARG A 725 37.16 -8.86 -2.26
N ASN A 726 36.42 -9.22 -3.30
CA ASN A 726 36.75 -8.86 -4.68
C ASN A 726 35.45 -8.50 -5.43
N LEU A 727 34.93 -7.32 -5.10
CA LEU A 727 33.73 -6.79 -5.76
C LEU A 727 34.07 -6.44 -7.22
N GLY A 728 33.24 -6.90 -8.15
CA GLY A 728 33.37 -6.56 -9.57
C GLY A 728 33.28 -5.04 -9.82
N THR A 729 33.85 -4.57 -10.94
CA THR A 729 33.68 -3.19 -11.38
C THR A 729 32.18 -2.94 -11.67
N PRO A 730 31.60 -1.88 -11.13
CA PRO A 730 30.20 -1.58 -11.43
C PRO A 730 30.05 -1.16 -12.88
N MET A 731 29.00 -1.65 -13.53
CA MET A 731 28.48 -1.14 -14.80
C MET A 731 27.30 -0.25 -14.51
N THR A 732 27.29 0.96 -15.05
CA THR A 732 26.25 1.95 -14.74
C THR A 732 25.52 2.35 -16.00
N VAL A 733 24.19 2.28 -15.92
CA VAL A 733 23.27 2.92 -16.89
C VAL A 733 22.80 4.22 -16.26
N SER A 734 22.93 5.32 -17.01
CA SER A 734 22.54 6.65 -16.54
C SER A 734 21.33 7.17 -17.31
N TYR A 735 20.53 7.99 -16.65
CA TYR A 735 19.30 8.57 -17.19
C TYR A 735 19.38 10.09 -17.10
N GLU A 736 19.06 10.79 -18.19
CA GLU A 736 18.97 12.24 -18.24
C GLU A 736 17.53 12.67 -18.54
N TYR A 737 17.14 13.83 -18.03
CA TYR A 737 15.79 14.36 -18.14
C TYR A 737 15.86 15.77 -18.72
N ALA A 738 14.95 16.11 -19.65
CA ALA A 738 14.94 17.41 -20.33
C ALA A 738 14.47 18.56 -19.41
N ASP A 739 13.56 18.25 -18.49
CA ASP A 739 12.92 19.21 -17.59
C ASP A 739 12.52 18.56 -16.25
N SER A 740 11.91 19.33 -15.36
CA SER A 740 11.43 18.87 -14.04
C SER A 740 10.03 18.24 -14.05
N VAL A 741 9.34 18.27 -15.19
CA VAL A 741 7.91 17.90 -15.28
C VAL A 741 7.73 16.50 -15.84
N ASN A 742 8.45 16.16 -16.91
CA ASN A 742 8.32 14.86 -17.56
C ASN A 742 9.00 13.76 -16.70
N PRO A 743 8.28 12.73 -16.26
CA PRO A 743 8.85 11.62 -15.52
C PRO A 743 9.71 10.68 -16.38
N ASN A 744 9.62 10.80 -17.70
CA ASN A 744 10.33 9.95 -18.64
C ASN A 744 11.68 10.54 -19.04
N PRO A 745 12.75 9.72 -19.22
CA PRO A 745 14.07 10.22 -19.58
C PRO A 745 14.11 10.74 -21.01
N SER A 746 14.89 11.79 -21.25
CA SER A 746 15.26 12.29 -22.58
C SER A 746 16.49 11.55 -23.15
N ALA A 747 17.30 10.95 -22.30
CA ALA A 747 18.41 10.10 -22.72
C ALA A 747 18.68 8.95 -21.75
N VAL A 748 19.08 7.82 -22.30
CA VAL A 748 19.61 6.68 -21.56
C VAL A 748 21.01 6.39 -22.08
N ILE A 749 21.99 6.39 -21.17
CA ILE A 749 23.41 6.15 -21.47
C ILE A 749 23.79 4.81 -20.84
N ASP A 750 24.21 3.87 -21.67
CA ASP A 750 24.63 2.56 -21.19
C ASP A 750 26.03 2.57 -20.54
N ALA A 751 26.49 1.43 -20.04
CA ALA A 751 27.76 1.31 -19.35
C ALA A 751 28.98 1.54 -20.25
N ASP A 752 28.84 1.42 -21.58
CA ASP A 752 29.87 1.68 -22.57
C ASP A 752 29.85 3.13 -23.07
N GLY A 753 28.87 3.92 -22.59
CA GLY A 753 28.69 5.32 -22.98
C GLY A 753 27.85 5.51 -24.26
N ALA A 754 27.27 4.46 -24.80
CA ALA A 754 26.35 4.55 -25.93
C ALA A 754 25.01 5.15 -25.49
N GLN A 755 24.53 6.14 -26.24
CA GLN A 755 23.40 6.95 -25.86
C GLN A 755 22.18 6.69 -26.74
N THR A 756 21.04 6.38 -26.13
CA THR A 756 19.72 6.36 -26.78
C THR A 756 18.96 7.64 -26.37
N LEU A 757 18.46 8.39 -27.35
CA LEU A 757 17.71 9.62 -27.13
C LEU A 757 16.20 9.41 -27.31
N TYR A 758 15.42 10.12 -26.52
CA TYR A 758 13.98 10.07 -26.52
C TYR A 758 13.40 11.49 -26.59
N ASP A 759 12.56 11.75 -27.60
CA ASP A 759 11.80 12.99 -27.73
C ASP A 759 10.36 12.75 -27.34
N TRP A 760 9.79 13.67 -26.57
CA TRP A 760 8.43 13.60 -26.06
C TRP A 760 7.63 14.85 -26.49
N ASP A 761 6.33 14.71 -26.76
CA ASP A 761 5.46 15.87 -26.99
C ASP A 761 4.99 16.49 -25.66
N ASP A 762 4.25 17.59 -25.76
CA ASP A 762 3.74 18.33 -24.58
C ASP A 762 2.73 17.51 -23.75
N ARG A 763 2.21 16.42 -24.31
CA ARG A 763 1.31 15.47 -23.62
C ARG A 763 2.09 14.35 -22.90
N GLY A 764 3.42 14.32 -23.04
CA GLY A 764 4.26 13.26 -22.52
C GLY A 764 4.20 11.98 -23.37
N LEU A 765 3.82 12.06 -24.64
CA LEU A 765 3.84 10.94 -25.57
C LEU A 765 5.17 10.89 -26.32
N LEU A 766 5.70 9.68 -26.49
CA LEU A 766 7.00 9.43 -27.14
C LEU A 766 6.88 9.69 -28.65
N THR A 767 7.57 10.72 -29.17
CA THR A 767 7.52 11.06 -30.59
C THR A 767 8.71 10.52 -31.40
N ARG A 768 9.86 10.27 -30.75
CA ARG A 768 11.06 9.74 -31.41
C ARG A 768 11.94 8.97 -30.45
N VAL A 769 12.51 7.89 -30.94
CA VAL A 769 13.65 7.20 -30.32
C VAL A 769 14.82 7.23 -31.30
N THR A 770 15.97 7.70 -30.88
CA THR A 770 17.21 7.65 -31.67
C THR A 770 18.20 6.73 -30.99
N ASP A 771 18.61 5.68 -31.70
CA ASP A 771 19.56 4.71 -31.19
C ASP A 771 21.01 5.26 -31.15
N PRO A 772 21.98 4.58 -30.51
CA PRO A 772 23.35 5.02 -30.43
C PRO A 772 24.08 5.14 -31.79
N THR A 773 23.52 4.55 -32.85
CA THR A 773 24.07 4.67 -34.21
C THR A 773 23.52 5.89 -34.97
N GLY A 774 22.57 6.63 -34.37
CA GLY A 774 21.90 7.78 -34.94
C GLY A 774 20.67 7.43 -35.80
N VAL A 775 20.22 6.18 -35.78
CA VAL A 775 19.02 5.73 -36.48
C VAL A 775 17.79 6.03 -35.61
N SER A 776 16.80 6.70 -36.22
CA SER A 776 15.61 7.13 -35.50
C SER A 776 14.35 6.37 -35.92
N THR A 777 13.52 6.05 -34.93
CA THR A 777 12.13 5.62 -35.12
C THR A 777 11.20 6.73 -34.61
N THR A 778 10.18 7.12 -35.39
CA THR A 778 9.22 8.16 -35.01
C THR A 778 7.82 7.58 -34.84
N PHE A 779 7.05 8.26 -33.97
CA PHE A 779 5.70 7.88 -33.58
C PHE A 779 4.79 9.07 -33.73
N GLU A 780 3.59 8.87 -34.31
CA GLU A 780 2.58 9.90 -34.44
C GLU A 780 1.28 9.42 -33.78
N TYR A 781 0.57 10.36 -33.19
CA TYR A 781 -0.63 10.12 -32.40
C TYR A 781 -1.80 10.95 -32.95
N ASP A 782 -3.00 10.45 -32.79
CA ASP A 782 -4.21 11.20 -33.11
C ASP A 782 -4.54 12.24 -32.01
N ALA A 783 -5.70 12.91 -32.17
CA ALA A 783 -6.16 13.89 -31.21
C ALA A 783 -6.51 13.30 -29.83
N TYR A 784 -6.79 11.99 -29.78
CA TYR A 784 -7.12 11.26 -28.54
C TYR A 784 -5.89 10.71 -27.82
N GLY A 785 -4.68 10.86 -28.40
CA GLY A 785 -3.44 10.32 -27.86
C GLY A 785 -3.18 8.85 -28.22
N ASP A 786 -3.91 8.32 -29.17
CA ASP A 786 -3.72 6.95 -29.66
C ASP A 786 -2.70 6.92 -30.81
N LEU A 787 -1.75 5.95 -30.72
CA LEU A 787 -0.72 5.76 -31.74
C LEU A 787 -1.32 5.38 -33.10
N VAL A 788 -1.03 6.17 -34.16
CA VAL A 788 -1.55 5.95 -35.51
C VAL A 788 -0.48 5.70 -36.56
N LEU A 789 0.77 6.14 -36.36
CA LEU A 789 1.86 5.94 -37.32
C LEU A 789 3.18 5.65 -36.64
N VAL A 790 3.91 4.65 -37.16
CA VAL A 790 5.28 4.36 -36.76
C VAL A 790 6.16 4.39 -38.01
N THR A 791 7.22 5.20 -38.01
CA THR A 791 8.21 5.25 -39.09
C THR A 791 9.56 4.75 -38.56
N ASN A 792 10.08 3.69 -39.11
CA ASN A 792 11.39 3.17 -38.71
C ASN A 792 12.54 3.95 -39.36
N GLY A 793 13.80 3.67 -38.92
CA GLY A 793 14.99 4.38 -39.40
C GLY A 793 15.33 4.20 -40.89
N ALA A 794 14.67 3.28 -41.60
CA ALA A 794 14.77 3.13 -43.05
C ALA A 794 13.69 3.95 -43.79
N GLY A 795 12.85 4.69 -43.06
CA GLY A 795 11.72 5.44 -43.61
C GLY A 795 10.49 4.59 -43.96
N ASN A 796 10.45 3.34 -43.52
CA ASN A 796 9.29 2.46 -43.72
C ASN A 796 8.22 2.79 -42.68
N THR A 797 6.96 2.91 -43.13
CA THR A 797 5.84 3.31 -42.26
C THR A 797 4.90 2.13 -42.01
N THR A 798 4.43 2.04 -40.75
CA THR A 798 3.32 1.20 -40.36
C THR A 798 2.20 2.10 -39.86
N THR A 799 1.02 2.01 -40.47
CA THR A 799 -0.15 2.79 -40.08
C THR A 799 -1.13 1.92 -39.30
N LEU A 800 -1.62 2.43 -38.15
CA LEU A 800 -2.66 1.81 -37.37
C LEU A 800 -3.97 2.56 -37.61
N ILE A 801 -4.99 1.87 -38.03
CA ILE A 801 -6.35 2.40 -38.19
C ILE A 801 -7.12 2.05 -36.93
N ARG A 802 -7.75 3.05 -36.33
CA ARG A 802 -8.51 2.87 -35.10
C ARG A 802 -9.98 3.22 -35.27
N ASP A 803 -10.81 2.61 -34.44
CA ASP A 803 -12.20 3.02 -34.30
C ASP A 803 -12.36 4.10 -33.22
N ASP A 804 -13.61 4.57 -33.00
CA ASP A 804 -13.92 5.60 -32.03
C ASP A 804 -13.62 5.21 -30.58
N HIS A 805 -13.44 3.91 -30.30
CA HIS A 805 -13.00 3.41 -28.98
C HIS A 805 -11.48 3.41 -28.82
N GLY A 806 -10.71 3.75 -29.84
CA GLY A 806 -9.25 3.64 -29.87
C GLY A 806 -8.73 2.22 -30.14
N ARG A 807 -9.60 1.24 -30.50
CA ARG A 807 -9.20 -0.13 -30.84
C ARG A 807 -8.62 -0.20 -32.24
N VAL A 808 -7.59 -1.02 -32.44
CA VAL A 808 -6.98 -1.21 -33.76
C VAL A 808 -7.91 -2.06 -34.64
N ILE A 809 -8.46 -1.48 -35.69
CA ILE A 809 -9.28 -2.18 -36.71
C ILE A 809 -8.52 -2.44 -37.99
N GLY A 810 -7.33 -1.86 -38.17
CA GLY A 810 -6.47 -2.12 -39.33
C GLY A 810 -5.01 -1.80 -39.06
N VAL A 811 -4.14 -2.56 -39.70
CA VAL A 811 -2.69 -2.32 -39.69
C VAL A 811 -2.19 -2.37 -41.12
N ILE A 812 -1.67 -1.25 -41.64
CA ILE A 812 -1.07 -1.18 -42.97
C ILE A 812 0.45 -1.29 -42.79
N ASP A 813 1.05 -2.31 -43.37
CA ASP A 813 2.48 -2.55 -43.33
C ASP A 813 3.24 -1.63 -44.33
N PRO A 814 4.58 -1.59 -44.29
CA PRO A 814 5.38 -0.77 -45.21
C PRO A 814 5.26 -1.15 -46.68
N LEU A 815 4.73 -2.30 -47.02
CA LEU A 815 4.45 -2.74 -48.38
C LEU A 815 3.04 -2.37 -48.88
N GLY A 816 2.26 -1.65 -47.99
CA GLY A 816 0.88 -1.26 -48.32
C GLY A 816 -0.13 -2.39 -48.13
N ARG A 817 0.23 -3.51 -47.53
CA ARG A 817 -0.68 -4.64 -47.27
C ARG A 817 -1.42 -4.36 -45.96
N CYS A 818 -2.71 -4.62 -45.93
CA CYS A 818 -3.56 -4.34 -44.78
C CYS A 818 -4.00 -5.64 -44.09
N GLY A 819 -3.70 -5.72 -42.79
CA GLY A 819 -4.35 -6.66 -41.90
C GLY A 819 -5.52 -5.97 -41.21
N THR A 820 -6.62 -6.67 -40.90
CA THR A 820 -7.83 -6.08 -40.30
C THR A 820 -8.27 -6.86 -39.07
N ALA A 821 -8.90 -6.17 -38.14
CA ALA A 821 -9.60 -6.74 -36.99
C ALA A 821 -11.05 -6.23 -36.99
N THR A 822 -11.98 -7.10 -36.64
CA THR A 822 -13.39 -6.72 -36.45
C THR A 822 -13.83 -7.10 -35.04
N TYR A 823 -14.76 -6.32 -34.50
CA TYR A 823 -15.33 -6.54 -33.20
C TYR A 823 -16.84 -6.74 -33.30
N ASN A 824 -17.40 -7.58 -32.45
CA ASN A 824 -18.85 -7.78 -32.40
C ASN A 824 -19.54 -6.60 -31.67
N SER A 825 -20.88 -6.65 -31.57
CA SER A 825 -21.67 -5.63 -30.88
C SER A 825 -21.35 -5.53 -29.37
N SER A 826 -20.90 -6.62 -28.77
CA SER A 826 -20.38 -6.59 -27.39
C SER A 826 -18.93 -6.07 -27.33
N GLY A 827 -18.31 -5.73 -28.48
CA GLY A 827 -16.95 -5.22 -28.65
C GLY A 827 -15.85 -6.23 -28.43
N ALA A 828 -16.19 -7.49 -28.28
CA ALA A 828 -15.21 -8.56 -28.27
C ALA A 828 -14.65 -8.78 -29.70
N LEU A 829 -13.39 -9.19 -29.79
CA LEU A 829 -12.72 -9.42 -31.06
C LEU A 829 -13.41 -10.51 -31.86
N ALA A 830 -14.08 -10.19 -32.97
CA ALA A 830 -14.83 -11.12 -33.78
C ALA A 830 -13.97 -11.81 -34.84
N SER A 831 -13.01 -11.10 -35.43
CA SER A 831 -12.05 -11.70 -36.34
C SER A 831 -10.75 -10.92 -36.46
N ILE A 832 -9.70 -11.62 -36.84
CA ILE A 832 -8.43 -11.06 -37.33
C ILE A 832 -8.17 -11.62 -38.70
N GLU A 833 -7.83 -10.75 -39.67
CA GLU A 833 -7.37 -11.14 -40.97
C GLU A 833 -5.99 -10.55 -41.22
N ASN A 834 -5.01 -11.39 -41.53
CA ASN A 834 -3.68 -10.91 -41.83
C ASN A 834 -3.60 -10.33 -43.25
N ALA A 835 -2.49 -9.70 -43.60
CA ALA A 835 -2.26 -9.08 -44.89
C ALA A 835 -2.28 -10.05 -46.08
N ASP A 836 -2.21 -11.35 -45.86
CA ASP A 836 -2.27 -12.40 -46.89
C ASP A 836 -3.69 -13.01 -47.05
N GLY A 837 -4.68 -12.45 -46.28
CA GLY A 837 -6.07 -12.89 -46.29
C GLY A 837 -6.37 -14.11 -45.42
N ALA A 838 -5.42 -14.56 -44.58
CA ALA A 838 -5.67 -15.63 -43.63
C ALA A 838 -6.46 -15.06 -42.44
N ARG A 839 -7.62 -15.67 -42.16
CA ARG A 839 -8.58 -15.13 -41.20
C ARG A 839 -8.84 -16.10 -40.05
N TRP A 840 -8.78 -15.59 -38.84
CA TRP A 840 -9.24 -16.24 -37.62
C TRP A 840 -10.56 -15.63 -37.22
N THR A 841 -11.51 -16.45 -36.79
CA THR A 841 -12.79 -16.00 -36.23
C THR A 841 -12.98 -16.50 -34.82
N PHE A 842 -13.60 -15.65 -34.00
CA PHE A 842 -13.84 -15.90 -32.59
C PHE A 842 -15.35 -15.91 -32.36
N ALA A 843 -15.88 -16.98 -31.81
CA ALA A 843 -17.29 -17.05 -31.44
C ALA A 843 -17.45 -16.86 -29.92
N TYR A 844 -18.52 -16.19 -29.56
CA TYR A 844 -18.88 -15.87 -28.18
C TYR A 844 -20.30 -16.36 -27.89
N PRO A 845 -20.68 -16.51 -26.60
CA PRO A 845 -22.06 -16.79 -26.25
C PRO A 845 -23.02 -15.75 -26.84
N GLU A 846 -24.16 -16.20 -27.36
CA GLU A 846 -25.18 -15.27 -27.86
C GLU A 846 -25.99 -14.67 -26.71
N PHE A 847 -26.03 -13.34 -26.61
CA PHE A 847 -26.94 -12.65 -25.73
C PHE A 847 -28.17 -12.15 -26.46
N VAL A 848 -29.31 -12.18 -25.78
CA VAL A 848 -30.54 -11.60 -26.29
C VAL A 848 -30.51 -10.09 -26.10
N VAL A 849 -29.89 -9.40 -27.05
CA VAL A 849 -29.67 -7.94 -27.02
C VAL A 849 -30.97 -7.14 -26.87
N GLU A 850 -32.10 -7.69 -27.38
CA GLU A 850 -33.42 -7.05 -27.33
C GLU A 850 -33.98 -6.92 -25.91
N SER A 851 -33.49 -7.73 -24.94
CA SER A 851 -33.89 -7.68 -23.54
C SER A 851 -33.08 -6.66 -22.72
N LEU A 852 -32.03 -6.10 -23.28
CA LEU A 852 -31.18 -5.13 -22.58
C LEU A 852 -31.85 -3.74 -22.52
N PRO A 853 -31.58 -2.96 -21.47
CA PRO A 853 -31.98 -1.56 -21.38
C PRO A 853 -31.51 -0.72 -22.58
N SER A 854 -32.25 0.33 -22.92
CA SER A 854 -32.00 1.10 -24.15
C SER A 854 -30.63 1.76 -24.20
N LEU A 855 -30.13 2.26 -23.06
CA LEU A 855 -28.81 2.86 -22.94
C LEU A 855 -27.70 1.85 -23.28
N VAL A 856 -27.73 0.69 -22.66
CA VAL A 856 -26.76 -0.39 -22.85
C VAL A 856 -26.88 -1.01 -24.24
N ARG A 857 -28.09 -1.28 -24.70
CA ARG A 857 -28.34 -1.84 -26.04
C ARG A 857 -27.82 -0.95 -27.17
N ASN A 858 -27.92 0.35 -27.02
CA ASN A 858 -27.47 1.31 -28.00
C ASN A 858 -25.95 1.61 -27.89
N SER A 859 -25.29 1.21 -26.79
CA SER A 859 -23.84 1.34 -26.67
C SER A 859 -23.11 0.32 -27.54
N THR A 860 -21.93 0.66 -28.01
CA THR A 860 -21.11 -0.23 -28.86
C THR A 860 -20.00 -0.87 -28.05
N ASN A 861 -20.17 -0.98 -26.74
CA ASN A 861 -19.17 -1.26 -25.75
C ASN A 861 -18.58 -2.64 -25.72
N THR A 862 -17.36 -2.55 -25.16
CA THR A 862 -16.85 -3.50 -24.19
C THR A 862 -16.20 -2.79 -23.04
N SER A 863 -16.83 -2.66 -21.93
CA SER A 863 -16.06 -2.66 -20.69
C SER A 863 -15.27 -3.95 -20.66
N GLY A 864 -13.98 -3.90 -20.51
CA GLY A 864 -13.13 -5.08 -20.43
C GLY A 864 -13.31 -5.90 -19.15
N GLY A 865 -14.47 -5.79 -18.51
CA GLY A 865 -14.87 -6.59 -17.38
C GLY A 865 -15.31 -7.96 -17.84
N CYS A 866 -14.57 -8.96 -17.52
CA CYS A 866 -14.95 -10.33 -17.25
C CYS A 866 -15.79 -11.09 -18.28
N GLY A 867 -15.25 -12.16 -18.79
CA GLY A 867 -16.03 -13.24 -19.38
C GLY A 867 -16.15 -13.24 -20.89
N ASN A 868 -15.48 -12.36 -21.61
CA ASN A 868 -15.43 -12.40 -23.06
C ASN A 868 -14.34 -13.35 -23.59
N LEU A 869 -14.21 -14.51 -22.97
CA LEU A 869 -13.45 -15.58 -23.59
C LEU A 869 -14.28 -16.18 -24.73
N PRO A 870 -13.69 -16.38 -25.92
CA PRO A 870 -14.39 -17.02 -27.01
C PRO A 870 -14.69 -18.48 -26.64
N ILE A 871 -15.91 -18.93 -26.95
CA ILE A 871 -16.29 -20.32 -26.79
C ILE A 871 -15.67 -21.22 -27.89
N SER A 872 -15.24 -20.61 -28.97
CA SER A 872 -14.44 -21.30 -29.98
C SER A 872 -13.62 -20.32 -30.82
N VAL A 873 -12.49 -20.82 -31.30
CA VAL A 873 -11.61 -20.12 -32.25
C VAL A 873 -11.47 -20.97 -33.52
N THR A 874 -11.82 -20.41 -34.68
CA THR A 874 -11.65 -21.07 -35.96
C THR A 874 -10.45 -20.46 -36.70
N ASP A 875 -9.50 -21.29 -37.09
CA ASP A 875 -8.30 -20.90 -37.79
C ASP A 875 -8.56 -20.65 -39.30
N PRO A 876 -7.60 -20.11 -40.09
CA PRO A 876 -7.75 -19.85 -41.51
C PRO A 876 -7.97 -21.10 -42.35
N TYR A 877 -7.73 -22.29 -41.84
CA TYR A 877 -7.90 -23.58 -42.51
C TYR A 877 -9.24 -24.25 -42.13
N GLY A 878 -10.04 -23.60 -41.28
CA GLY A 878 -11.34 -24.08 -40.83
C GLY A 878 -11.28 -25.07 -39.67
N ALA A 879 -10.12 -25.23 -39.02
CA ALA A 879 -10.05 -26.00 -37.79
C ALA A 879 -10.56 -25.12 -36.61
N THR A 880 -11.50 -25.68 -35.83
CA THR A 880 -12.13 -25.00 -34.70
C THR A 880 -11.73 -25.69 -33.40
N ILE A 881 -11.31 -24.90 -32.43
CA ILE A 881 -10.96 -25.32 -31.06
C ILE A 881 -11.99 -24.73 -30.11
#